data_98b5b2d2b082eb387a8f7e7994e3f46c
#
_entry.id   98b5b2d2b082eb387a8f7e7994e3f46c
#
_cell.length_a   1.000
_cell.length_b   1.000
_cell.length_c   1.000
_cell.angle_alpha   90.00
_cell.angle_beta   90.00
_cell.angle_gamma   90.00
#
_symmetry.space_group_name_H-M   'P 1'
#
loop_
_entity.id
_entity.type
_entity.pdbx_description
1 polymer ?
#
loop_
_entity_poly.entity_id
_entity_poly.type
_entity_poly.pdbx_seq_one_letter_code
_entity_poly.pdbx_strand_id
1 'polypeptide(L)'
;MIDRPTIAKIMDATKIEEVVSEFVTLKKRGINYVGLCPFHNDSNPSFSVSPTRGICHCFTCGKGGNAINFLMELEQMTYPDALRWLAKKYKIEIQERELTNEEKQRESERESMFIVNDWAAKYFQDILLHDVDGIAIGMAYFRGRGFRDDIIRKFQLGFALPKRTALSEAAKAAGYNPKYLVDTGLCFKVDKDEAGNKSGEDKILDRFSGRAIFPWFSVSGKVVAFGGRVLDSRTKGISQKYVNSPDSVIYHKERELYGLYQAKKAIAKENCVFMVEGYTDVISMHQCGIENVVANSGTALSVHQIRLLHRFTSNIVLLYDGDNAGIHAALRGTDMLLEEEMNVKVLFLPDGNDPDSFARSHSAEEFRRYIQENQTDFIQFKTDILLRGVTDPVKRSQAINSIVESISKIKNQITRASYITDCSHRLGVNEAIIVNALNNFVRNGMSEQVKAERRAAGLKDSPVAAAQQAQSVMRAVTPLDKLLEVEGLLVQLIIHHGDQLITVQDVDGNDVEVAVAQYISLDLGGDGFKFHNDLYNQIMQEAVEHLEKEDDFVAETYFANHPNPEISRLAGLPTGDQEVSTASLQMKMNADKLRQFVFKDILSFRTHYIAQRIIEVQQEFARNPINRELLQEFMKLKQMNTLLASQANNIFN
;
A
#
# COMPACT_ATOMS: atom_id res chain seq x y z
N MET A 1 18.66 -3.26 -15.23
CA MET A 1 17.64 -2.15 -15.20
C MET A 1 17.51 -1.59 -16.59
N ILE A 2 16.30 -1.44 -17.12
CA ILE A 2 16.07 -0.90 -18.47
C ILE A 2 16.62 0.52 -18.53
N ASP A 3 17.38 0.85 -19.58
CA ASP A 3 18.00 2.16 -19.72
C ASP A 3 16.97 3.26 -20.06
N ARG A 4 17.29 4.52 -19.73
CA ARG A 4 16.38 5.66 -19.97
C ARG A 4 15.96 5.82 -21.43
N PRO A 5 16.86 5.71 -22.44
CA PRO A 5 16.46 5.81 -23.84
C PRO A 5 15.49 4.71 -24.27
N THR A 6 15.64 3.48 -23.77
CA THR A 6 14.72 2.38 -24.05
C THR A 6 13.36 2.61 -23.39
N ILE A 7 13.34 3.15 -22.14
CA ILE A 7 12.10 3.54 -21.48
C ILE A 7 11.37 4.62 -22.31
N ALA A 8 12.06 5.65 -22.77
CA ALA A 8 11.48 6.69 -23.61
C ALA A 8 10.87 6.11 -24.89
N LYS A 9 11.60 5.24 -25.60
CA LYS A 9 11.08 4.55 -26.81
C LYS A 9 9.83 3.72 -26.53
N ILE A 10 9.77 3.04 -25.39
CA ILE A 10 8.58 2.26 -24.98
C ILE A 10 7.40 3.21 -24.75
N MET A 11 7.63 4.31 -24.05
CA MET A 11 6.59 5.29 -23.75
C MET A 11 6.05 5.97 -24.99
N ASP A 12 6.93 6.41 -25.91
CA ASP A 12 6.56 7.06 -27.19
C ASP A 12 5.73 6.13 -28.09
N ALA A 13 6.06 4.84 -28.10
CA ALA A 13 5.32 3.84 -28.89
C ALA A 13 4.01 3.42 -28.24
N THR A 14 3.81 3.69 -26.94
CA THR A 14 2.67 3.18 -26.16
C THR A 14 1.43 4.04 -26.39
N LYS A 15 0.36 3.42 -26.88
CA LYS A 15 -0.96 4.03 -26.98
C LYS A 15 -1.87 3.51 -25.88
N ILE A 16 -2.28 4.39 -24.98
CA ILE A 16 -3.05 4.03 -23.79
C ILE A 16 -4.35 3.32 -24.14
N GLU A 17 -5.06 3.75 -25.21
CA GLU A 17 -6.30 3.14 -25.66
C GLU A 17 -6.09 1.70 -26.16
N GLU A 18 -4.95 1.41 -26.80
CA GLU A 18 -4.62 0.06 -27.26
C GLU A 18 -4.27 -0.87 -26.08
N VAL A 19 -3.62 -0.34 -25.04
CA VAL A 19 -3.28 -1.10 -23.85
C VAL A 19 -4.53 -1.38 -23.03
N VAL A 20 -5.34 -0.37 -22.75
CA VAL A 20 -6.55 -0.50 -21.93
C VAL A 20 -7.59 -1.37 -22.62
N SER A 21 -7.73 -1.31 -23.94
CA SER A 21 -8.71 -2.10 -24.68
C SER A 21 -8.48 -3.62 -24.60
N GLU A 22 -7.30 -4.08 -24.24
CA GLU A 22 -7.06 -5.52 -23.98
C GLU A 22 -7.75 -6.03 -22.70
N PHE A 23 -8.08 -5.11 -21.78
CA PHE A 23 -8.64 -5.44 -20.47
C PHE A 23 -10.05 -4.91 -20.26
N VAL A 24 -10.42 -3.82 -20.95
CA VAL A 24 -11.67 -3.09 -20.77
C VAL A 24 -12.33 -2.84 -22.14
N THR A 25 -13.62 -3.15 -22.23
CA THR A 25 -14.41 -2.79 -23.42
C THR A 25 -14.61 -1.27 -23.45
N LEU A 26 -13.95 -0.58 -24.38
CA LEU A 26 -14.01 0.85 -24.53
C LEU A 26 -15.02 1.30 -25.61
N LYS A 27 -15.77 2.35 -25.32
CA LYS A 27 -16.67 3.04 -26.28
C LYS A 27 -16.16 4.46 -26.51
N LYS A 28 -16.07 4.88 -27.76
CA LYS A 28 -15.59 6.23 -28.12
C LYS A 28 -16.63 7.28 -27.69
N ARG A 29 -16.18 8.33 -27.01
CA ARG A 29 -16.99 9.48 -26.59
C ARG A 29 -16.22 10.78 -26.87
N GLY A 30 -16.50 11.42 -28.00
CA GLY A 30 -15.73 12.56 -28.47
C GLY A 30 -14.28 12.16 -28.82
N ILE A 31 -13.30 12.85 -28.25
CA ILE A 31 -11.87 12.56 -28.41
C ILE A 31 -11.35 11.47 -27.45
N ASN A 32 -12.12 11.13 -26.43
CA ASN A 32 -11.78 10.15 -25.40
C ASN A 32 -12.55 8.84 -25.60
N TYR A 33 -12.15 7.82 -24.84
CA TYR A 33 -12.88 6.56 -24.70
C TYR A 33 -13.40 6.42 -23.28
N VAL A 34 -14.53 5.71 -23.12
CA VAL A 34 -15.11 5.42 -21.80
C VAL A 34 -15.46 3.94 -21.70
N GLY A 35 -15.34 3.38 -20.51
CA GLY A 35 -15.68 1.99 -20.20
C GLY A 35 -16.05 1.80 -18.75
N LEU A 36 -16.39 0.56 -18.37
CA LEU A 36 -16.53 0.19 -16.97
C LEU A 36 -15.15 0.13 -16.33
N CYS A 37 -15.04 0.62 -15.11
CA CYS A 37 -13.75 0.64 -14.41
C CYS A 37 -13.29 -0.79 -14.06
N PRO A 38 -12.06 -1.17 -14.39
CA PRO A 38 -11.53 -2.49 -14.04
C PRO A 38 -11.02 -2.57 -12.60
N PHE A 39 -10.97 -1.44 -11.89
CA PHE A 39 -10.39 -1.33 -10.55
C PHE A 39 -11.43 -1.45 -9.43
N HIS A 40 -12.73 -1.31 -9.74
CA HIS A 40 -13.82 -1.47 -8.78
C HIS A 40 -15.05 -2.05 -9.50
N ASN A 41 -16.06 -2.46 -8.72
CA ASN A 41 -17.34 -2.93 -9.31
C ASN A 41 -18.13 -1.73 -9.82
N ASP A 42 -18.09 -1.51 -11.13
CA ASP A 42 -18.67 -0.36 -11.80
C ASP A 42 -19.93 -0.76 -12.58
N SER A 43 -21.04 -0.14 -12.27
CA SER A 43 -22.30 -0.35 -12.99
C SER A 43 -22.56 0.69 -14.09
N ASN A 44 -21.83 1.83 -14.04
CA ASN A 44 -21.92 2.90 -15.03
C ASN A 44 -20.54 3.21 -15.58
N PRO A 45 -20.35 3.50 -16.88
CA PRO A 45 -19.06 3.80 -17.46
C PRO A 45 -18.42 5.06 -16.83
N SER A 46 -17.60 4.87 -15.79
CA SER A 46 -16.90 5.93 -15.06
C SER A 46 -15.40 6.00 -15.40
N PHE A 47 -14.88 5.05 -16.15
CA PHE A 47 -13.48 4.96 -16.54
C PHE A 47 -13.25 5.64 -17.88
N SER A 48 -12.49 6.72 -17.88
CA SER A 48 -12.14 7.51 -19.07
C SER A 48 -10.71 7.25 -19.50
N VAL A 49 -10.50 7.14 -20.81
CA VAL A 49 -9.16 6.98 -21.41
C VAL A 49 -8.97 8.11 -22.43
N SER A 50 -7.91 8.89 -22.26
CA SER A 50 -7.58 10.02 -23.12
C SER A 50 -6.33 9.69 -23.96
N PRO A 51 -6.49 9.38 -25.27
CA PRO A 51 -5.35 9.13 -26.15
C PRO A 51 -4.40 10.31 -26.28
N THR A 52 -4.95 11.54 -26.32
CA THR A 52 -4.17 12.77 -26.47
C THR A 52 -3.28 13.09 -25.28
N ARG A 53 -3.70 12.66 -24.06
CA ARG A 53 -2.94 12.84 -22.83
C ARG A 53 -2.11 11.61 -22.47
N GLY A 54 -2.34 10.47 -23.12
CA GLY A 54 -1.70 9.19 -22.79
C GLY A 54 -2.08 8.62 -21.41
N ILE A 55 -3.24 9.02 -20.83
CA ILE A 55 -3.65 8.63 -19.50
C ILE A 55 -5.07 8.04 -19.47
N CYS A 56 -5.33 7.24 -18.45
CA CYS A 56 -6.67 6.79 -18.07
C CYS A 56 -6.99 7.24 -16.63
N HIS A 57 -8.28 7.43 -16.34
CA HIS A 57 -8.74 7.84 -15.01
C HIS A 57 -10.17 7.37 -14.76
N CYS A 58 -10.42 6.88 -13.55
CA CYS A 58 -11.76 6.57 -13.08
C CYS A 58 -12.31 7.70 -12.20
N PHE A 59 -13.40 8.32 -12.59
CA PHE A 59 -14.03 9.41 -11.83
C PHE A 59 -14.71 8.95 -10.54
N THR A 60 -14.95 7.66 -10.38
CA THR A 60 -15.61 7.10 -9.18
C THR A 60 -14.59 6.69 -8.12
N CYS A 61 -13.54 5.94 -8.48
CA CYS A 61 -12.56 5.43 -7.51
C CYS A 61 -11.22 6.18 -7.53
N GLY A 62 -11.03 7.20 -8.37
CA GLY A 62 -9.82 8.01 -8.46
C GLY A 62 -8.59 7.30 -9.03
N LYS A 63 -8.65 6.00 -9.35
CA LYS A 63 -7.51 5.26 -9.91
C LYS A 63 -7.29 5.61 -11.37
N GLY A 64 -6.01 5.72 -11.76
CA GLY A 64 -5.64 6.04 -13.14
C GLY A 64 -4.13 6.29 -13.27
N GLY A 65 -3.73 6.88 -14.39
CA GLY A 65 -2.35 7.18 -14.75
C GLY A 65 -2.04 6.78 -16.19
N ASN A 66 -0.76 6.66 -16.54
CA ASN A 66 -0.34 6.20 -17.87
C ASN A 66 -0.48 4.68 -18.02
N ALA A 67 -0.10 4.14 -19.19
CA ALA A 67 -0.21 2.72 -19.49
C ALA A 67 0.58 1.82 -18.51
N ILE A 68 1.73 2.28 -18.01
CA ILE A 68 2.52 1.55 -17.01
C ILE A 68 1.76 1.50 -15.70
N ASN A 69 1.26 2.64 -15.22
CA ASN A 69 0.48 2.70 -13.97
C ASN A 69 -0.78 1.84 -14.06
N PHE A 70 -1.46 1.85 -15.22
CA PHE A 70 -2.61 1.00 -15.48
C PHE A 70 -2.26 -0.49 -15.35
N LEU A 71 -1.17 -0.95 -15.98
CA LEU A 71 -0.73 -2.34 -15.91
C LEU A 71 -0.25 -2.72 -14.49
N MET A 72 0.48 -1.82 -13.84
CA MET A 72 0.92 -2.03 -12.45
C MET A 72 -0.26 -2.20 -11.50
N GLU A 73 -1.29 -1.38 -11.65
CA GLU A 73 -2.50 -1.44 -10.80
C GLU A 73 -3.40 -2.64 -11.15
N LEU A 74 -3.63 -2.91 -12.43
CA LEU A 74 -4.56 -3.95 -12.86
C LEU A 74 -3.98 -5.36 -12.73
N GLU A 75 -2.79 -5.57 -13.28
CA GLU A 75 -2.13 -6.88 -13.30
C GLU A 75 -1.15 -7.07 -12.15
N GLN A 76 -1.01 -6.06 -11.28
CA GLN A 76 -0.12 -6.09 -10.12
C GLN A 76 1.32 -6.38 -10.51
N MET A 77 1.74 -5.82 -11.64
CA MET A 77 3.10 -5.93 -12.15
C MET A 77 4.03 -4.96 -11.41
N THR A 78 5.32 -5.31 -11.35
CA THR A 78 6.33 -4.31 -10.99
C THR A 78 6.57 -3.36 -12.16
N TYR A 79 7.12 -2.18 -11.90
CA TYR A 79 7.45 -1.22 -12.95
C TYR A 79 8.32 -1.81 -14.07
N PRO A 80 9.40 -2.57 -13.79
CA PRO A 80 10.16 -3.26 -14.84
C PRO A 80 9.35 -4.31 -15.61
N ASP A 81 8.43 -5.01 -14.95
CA ASP A 81 7.62 -6.03 -15.61
C ASP A 81 6.57 -5.39 -16.54
N ALA A 82 5.98 -4.27 -16.14
CA ALA A 82 5.08 -3.49 -16.99
C ALA A 82 5.81 -2.94 -18.23
N LEU A 83 7.04 -2.44 -18.07
CA LEU A 83 7.89 -2.03 -19.20
C LEU A 83 8.21 -3.19 -20.14
N ARG A 84 8.57 -4.37 -19.62
CA ARG A 84 8.83 -5.58 -20.44
C ARG A 84 7.57 -6.01 -21.19
N TRP A 85 6.40 -5.93 -20.56
CA TRP A 85 5.12 -6.23 -21.19
C TRP A 85 4.83 -5.29 -22.35
N LEU A 86 4.99 -3.97 -22.17
CA LEU A 86 4.83 -2.97 -23.21
C LEU A 86 5.84 -3.15 -24.35
N ALA A 87 7.12 -3.35 -24.01
CA ALA A 87 8.16 -3.60 -25.01
C ALA A 87 7.86 -4.83 -25.89
N LYS A 88 7.36 -5.91 -25.26
CA LYS A 88 6.92 -7.11 -25.99
C LYS A 88 5.72 -6.82 -26.90
N LYS A 89 4.72 -6.06 -26.42
CA LYS A 89 3.54 -5.66 -27.21
C LYS A 89 3.92 -4.85 -28.43
N TYR A 90 4.78 -3.86 -28.26
CA TYR A 90 5.20 -2.95 -29.33
C TYR A 90 6.47 -3.40 -30.06
N LYS A 91 6.97 -4.62 -29.79
CA LYS A 91 8.16 -5.24 -30.41
C LYS A 91 9.43 -4.37 -30.30
N ILE A 92 9.61 -3.72 -29.15
CA ILE A 92 10.78 -2.91 -28.85
C ILE A 92 11.82 -3.78 -28.17
N GLU A 93 13.04 -3.78 -28.69
CA GLU A 93 14.17 -4.49 -28.08
C GLU A 93 14.64 -3.71 -26.85
N ILE A 94 14.67 -4.39 -25.67
CA ILE A 94 15.06 -3.77 -24.41
C ILE A 94 16.59 -3.77 -24.32
N GLN A 95 17.19 -2.57 -24.28
CA GLN A 95 18.58 -2.41 -23.87
C GLN A 95 18.64 -2.23 -22.36
N GLU A 96 19.27 -3.17 -21.67
CA GLU A 96 19.45 -3.10 -20.23
C GLU A 96 20.77 -2.37 -19.90
N ARG A 97 20.72 -1.42 -18.94
CA ARG A 97 21.93 -0.80 -18.39
C ARG A 97 22.83 -1.90 -17.83
N GLU A 98 24.11 -1.84 -18.13
CA GLU A 98 25.09 -2.70 -17.49
C GLU A 98 25.07 -2.49 -15.97
N LEU A 99 24.58 -3.52 -15.26
CA LEU A 99 24.64 -3.59 -13.81
C LEU A 99 26.09 -3.77 -13.36
N THR A 100 26.42 -3.29 -12.18
CA THR A 100 27.71 -3.63 -11.56
C THR A 100 27.82 -5.14 -11.37
N ASN A 101 29.03 -5.68 -11.28
CA ASN A 101 29.22 -7.12 -11.08
C ASN A 101 28.52 -7.63 -9.83
N GLU A 102 28.47 -6.84 -8.75
CA GLU A 102 27.74 -7.17 -7.52
C GLU A 102 26.23 -7.16 -7.71
N GLU A 103 25.67 -6.19 -8.44
CA GLU A 103 24.25 -6.12 -8.76
C GLU A 103 23.82 -7.28 -9.66
N LYS A 104 24.63 -7.61 -10.69
CA LYS A 104 24.42 -8.77 -11.56
C LYS A 104 24.43 -10.08 -10.75
N GLN A 105 25.35 -10.20 -9.80
CA GLN A 105 25.44 -11.39 -8.96
C GLN A 105 24.23 -11.52 -8.03
N ARG A 106 23.80 -10.43 -7.37
CA ARG A 106 22.61 -10.42 -6.50
C ARG A 106 21.33 -10.74 -7.27
N GLU A 107 21.16 -10.17 -8.47
CA GLU A 107 20.00 -10.45 -9.33
C GLU A 107 20.02 -11.89 -9.83
N SER A 108 21.17 -12.42 -10.22
CA SER A 108 21.37 -13.83 -10.61
C SER A 108 21.11 -14.79 -9.45
N GLU A 109 21.55 -14.49 -8.22
CA GLU A 109 21.27 -15.28 -7.02
C GLU A 109 19.77 -15.27 -6.71
N ARG A 110 19.12 -14.11 -6.77
CA ARG A 110 17.68 -13.99 -6.56
C ARG A 110 16.87 -14.75 -7.59
N GLU A 111 17.24 -14.68 -8.86
CA GLU A 111 16.57 -15.42 -9.94
C GLU A 111 16.78 -16.94 -9.76
N SER A 112 17.98 -17.36 -9.36
CA SER A 112 18.28 -18.76 -9.04
C SER A 112 17.40 -19.29 -7.90
N MET A 113 17.11 -18.48 -6.88
CA MET A 113 16.19 -18.83 -5.81
C MET A 113 14.75 -19.02 -6.31
N PHE A 114 14.26 -18.14 -7.21
CA PHE A 114 12.94 -18.33 -7.82
C PHE A 114 12.87 -19.58 -8.68
N ILE A 115 13.91 -19.87 -9.46
CA ILE A 115 13.99 -21.05 -10.31
C ILE A 115 13.94 -22.34 -9.47
N VAL A 116 14.70 -22.39 -8.37
CA VAL A 116 14.70 -23.57 -7.50
C VAL A 116 13.37 -23.76 -6.77
N ASN A 117 12.71 -22.67 -6.36
CA ASN A 117 11.40 -22.74 -5.72
C ASN A 117 10.31 -23.19 -6.71
N ASP A 118 10.31 -22.68 -7.94
CA ASP A 118 9.37 -23.10 -8.98
C ASP A 118 9.57 -24.59 -9.33
N TRP A 119 10.80 -25.03 -9.44
CA TRP A 119 11.12 -26.44 -9.62
C TRP A 119 10.62 -27.29 -8.43
N ALA A 120 10.89 -26.86 -7.20
CA ALA A 120 10.47 -27.58 -6.00
C ALA A 120 8.94 -27.69 -5.89
N ALA A 121 8.20 -26.62 -6.25
CA ALA A 121 6.74 -26.66 -6.30
C ALA A 121 6.23 -27.72 -7.29
N LYS A 122 6.81 -27.76 -8.49
CA LYS A 122 6.49 -28.77 -9.51
C LYS A 122 6.86 -30.18 -9.05
N TYR A 123 8.02 -30.34 -8.41
CA TYR A 123 8.45 -31.62 -7.83
C TYR A 123 7.47 -32.13 -6.77
N PHE A 124 7.10 -31.30 -5.81
CA PHE A 124 6.13 -31.68 -4.78
C PHE A 124 4.75 -32.00 -5.34
N GLN A 125 4.32 -31.28 -6.39
CA GLN A 125 3.06 -31.55 -7.07
C GLN A 125 3.13 -32.84 -7.88
N ASP A 126 4.23 -33.12 -8.55
CA ASP A 126 4.46 -34.39 -9.29
C ASP A 126 4.44 -35.58 -8.34
N ILE A 127 5.13 -35.48 -7.21
CA ILE A 127 5.06 -36.52 -6.14
C ILE A 127 3.62 -36.72 -5.68
N LEU A 128 2.87 -35.65 -5.42
CA LEU A 128 1.46 -35.75 -5.00
C LEU A 128 0.60 -36.52 -6.00
N LEU A 129 0.84 -36.31 -7.30
CA LEU A 129 -0.02 -36.82 -8.38
C LEU A 129 0.38 -38.20 -8.89
N HIS A 130 1.68 -38.56 -8.83
CA HIS A 130 2.21 -39.73 -9.53
C HIS A 130 2.98 -40.71 -8.63
N ASP A 131 3.47 -40.30 -7.47
CA ASP A 131 4.17 -41.17 -6.54
C ASP A 131 3.20 -42.02 -5.69
N VAL A 132 3.56 -43.23 -5.33
CA VAL A 132 2.72 -44.14 -4.53
C VAL A 132 2.39 -43.57 -3.16
N ASP A 133 3.39 -43.05 -2.43
CA ASP A 133 3.17 -42.40 -1.12
C ASP A 133 2.46 -41.04 -1.27
N GLY A 134 2.74 -40.33 -2.36
CA GLY A 134 2.07 -39.08 -2.72
C GLY A 134 0.56 -39.26 -2.87
N ILE A 135 0.15 -40.32 -3.59
CA ILE A 135 -1.27 -40.67 -3.79
C ILE A 135 -1.90 -41.21 -2.51
N ALA A 136 -1.23 -42.18 -1.86
CA ALA A 136 -1.79 -42.89 -0.72
C ALA A 136 -1.90 -42.00 0.55
N ILE A 137 -0.99 -41.04 0.74
CA ILE A 137 -0.90 -40.23 1.95
C ILE A 137 -1.31 -38.79 1.63
N GLY A 138 -0.61 -38.12 0.69
CA GLY A 138 -0.80 -36.71 0.36
C GLY A 138 -2.16 -36.40 -0.27
N MET A 139 -2.48 -37.11 -1.36
CA MET A 139 -3.74 -36.95 -2.06
C MET A 139 -4.93 -37.40 -1.21
N ALA A 140 -4.80 -38.50 -0.48
CA ALA A 140 -5.82 -38.97 0.46
C ALA A 140 -6.14 -37.92 1.53
N TYR A 141 -5.10 -37.21 2.04
CA TYR A 141 -5.28 -36.10 2.96
C TYR A 141 -6.09 -34.94 2.36
N PHE A 142 -5.72 -34.47 1.16
CA PHE A 142 -6.43 -33.36 0.52
C PHE A 142 -7.87 -33.72 0.13
N ARG A 143 -8.08 -34.91 -0.43
CA ARG A 143 -9.43 -35.41 -0.75
C ARG A 143 -10.25 -35.70 0.51
N GLY A 144 -9.64 -36.19 1.58
CA GLY A 144 -10.29 -36.37 2.89
C GLY A 144 -10.74 -35.05 3.52
N ARG A 145 -10.09 -33.92 3.13
CA ARG A 145 -10.56 -32.58 3.46
C ARG A 145 -11.60 -32.03 2.49
N GLY A 146 -11.99 -32.78 1.46
CA GLY A 146 -12.98 -32.37 0.47
C GLY A 146 -12.42 -31.45 -0.63
N PHE A 147 -11.09 -31.33 -0.78
CA PHE A 147 -10.52 -30.51 -1.86
C PHE A 147 -10.65 -31.23 -3.21
N ARG A 148 -11.16 -30.50 -4.21
CA ARG A 148 -11.27 -30.95 -5.58
C ARG A 148 -9.93 -30.86 -6.31
N ASP A 149 -9.78 -31.71 -7.33
CA ASP A 149 -8.54 -31.80 -8.10
C ASP A 149 -8.20 -30.50 -8.85
N ASP A 150 -9.21 -29.72 -9.31
CA ASP A 150 -9.01 -28.40 -9.92
C ASP A 150 -8.42 -27.38 -8.94
N ILE A 151 -8.85 -27.41 -7.70
CA ILE A 151 -8.36 -26.55 -6.61
C ILE A 151 -6.96 -26.97 -6.18
N ILE A 152 -6.71 -28.27 -6.02
CA ILE A 152 -5.37 -28.82 -5.73
C ILE A 152 -4.37 -28.34 -6.78
N ARG A 153 -4.74 -28.34 -8.06
CA ARG A 153 -3.89 -27.83 -9.15
C ARG A 153 -3.78 -26.31 -9.12
N LYS A 154 -4.87 -25.57 -8.88
CA LYS A 154 -4.89 -24.08 -8.84
C LYS A 154 -3.94 -23.54 -7.76
N PHE A 155 -3.90 -24.17 -6.59
CA PHE A 155 -3.01 -23.81 -5.50
C PHE A 155 -1.65 -24.51 -5.56
N GLN A 156 -1.40 -25.34 -6.58
CA GLN A 156 -0.20 -26.14 -6.76
C GLN A 156 0.18 -26.95 -5.50
N LEU A 157 -0.84 -27.50 -4.82
CA LEU A 157 -0.62 -28.30 -3.61
C LEU A 157 0.27 -29.51 -3.93
N GLY A 158 1.12 -29.87 -2.97
CA GLY A 158 2.10 -30.92 -3.15
C GLY A 158 2.25 -31.83 -1.93
N PHE A 159 3.13 -32.81 -2.07
CA PHE A 159 3.52 -33.69 -0.98
C PHE A 159 5.04 -33.89 -0.97
N ALA A 160 5.65 -33.77 0.21
CA ALA A 160 7.06 -34.10 0.41
C ALA A 160 7.21 -35.51 0.98
N LEU A 161 7.97 -36.34 0.32
CA LEU A 161 8.23 -37.74 0.75
C LEU A 161 8.81 -37.80 2.17
N PRO A 162 8.57 -38.87 2.93
CA PRO A 162 9.08 -39.05 4.30
C PRO A 162 10.62 -39.12 4.37
N LYS A 163 11.29 -39.53 3.29
CA LYS A 163 12.75 -39.56 3.22
C LYS A 163 13.35 -38.17 3.34
N ARG A 164 14.18 -37.93 4.35
CA ARG A 164 14.75 -36.61 4.72
C ARG A 164 15.73 -36.01 3.71
N THR A 165 16.02 -36.72 2.62
CA THR A 165 16.96 -36.33 1.56
C THR A 165 16.33 -36.44 0.15
N ALA A 166 15.03 -36.72 0.07
CA ALA A 166 14.37 -36.95 -1.21
C ALA A 166 14.43 -35.74 -2.15
N LEU A 167 14.09 -34.57 -1.65
CA LEU A 167 14.14 -33.30 -2.42
C LEU A 167 15.57 -32.92 -2.76
N SER A 168 16.50 -32.99 -1.79
CA SER A 168 17.89 -32.56 -1.99
C SER A 168 18.64 -33.49 -2.97
N GLU A 169 18.37 -34.80 -2.95
CA GLU A 169 18.92 -35.76 -3.93
C GLU A 169 18.34 -35.49 -5.33
N ALA A 170 17.03 -35.31 -5.45
CA ALA A 170 16.37 -35.01 -6.71
C ALA A 170 16.86 -33.68 -7.30
N ALA A 171 17.02 -32.63 -6.47
CA ALA A 171 17.56 -31.34 -6.89
C ALA A 171 19.00 -31.46 -7.41
N LYS A 172 19.85 -32.24 -6.70
CA LYS A 172 21.22 -32.51 -7.14
C LYS A 172 21.26 -33.25 -8.47
N ALA A 173 20.40 -34.25 -8.64
CA ALA A 173 20.27 -35.00 -9.90
C ALA A 173 19.80 -34.10 -11.06
N ALA A 174 18.95 -33.12 -10.78
CA ALA A 174 18.49 -32.12 -11.74
C ALA A 174 19.47 -30.95 -11.97
N GLY A 175 20.65 -30.97 -11.32
CA GLY A 175 21.71 -29.96 -11.51
C GLY A 175 21.55 -28.67 -10.71
N TYR A 176 20.66 -28.62 -9.73
CA TYR A 176 20.47 -27.42 -8.87
C TYR A 176 21.57 -27.34 -7.81
N ASN A 177 22.04 -26.10 -7.56
CA ASN A 177 23.05 -25.83 -6.55
C ASN A 177 22.44 -25.95 -5.13
N PRO A 178 23.02 -26.80 -4.25
CA PRO A 178 22.57 -26.99 -2.87
C PRO A 178 22.50 -25.70 -2.05
N LYS A 179 23.34 -24.69 -2.36
CA LYS A 179 23.31 -23.38 -1.73
C LYS A 179 21.88 -22.79 -1.76
N TYR A 180 21.23 -22.77 -2.92
CA TYR A 180 19.92 -22.16 -3.07
C TYR A 180 18.80 -22.95 -2.38
N LEU A 181 18.95 -24.26 -2.20
CA LEU A 181 18.02 -25.06 -1.39
C LEU A 181 18.07 -24.66 0.10
N VAL A 182 19.26 -24.30 0.58
CA VAL A 182 19.44 -23.81 1.96
C VAL A 182 18.97 -22.36 2.08
N ASP A 183 19.36 -21.49 1.16
CA ASP A 183 19.05 -20.07 1.18
C ASP A 183 17.54 -19.80 1.07
N THR A 184 16.78 -20.64 0.35
CA THR A 184 15.31 -20.60 0.28
C THR A 184 14.61 -21.31 1.43
N GLY A 185 15.37 -22.02 2.27
CA GLY A 185 14.85 -22.79 3.39
C GLY A 185 14.11 -24.08 3.00
N LEU A 186 14.25 -24.57 1.77
CA LEU A 186 13.80 -25.91 1.37
C LEU A 186 14.57 -27.01 2.12
N CYS A 187 15.84 -26.76 2.36
CA CYS A 187 16.73 -27.62 3.14
C CYS A 187 17.41 -26.84 4.27
N PHE A 188 18.05 -27.53 5.18
CA PHE A 188 18.89 -26.95 6.22
C PHE A 188 20.18 -27.75 6.38
N LYS A 189 21.26 -27.08 6.80
CA LYS A 189 22.55 -27.70 7.08
C LYS A 189 22.53 -28.43 8.42
N VAL A 190 23.26 -29.52 8.54
CA VAL A 190 23.43 -30.30 9.77
C VAL A 190 24.89 -30.26 10.18
N ASP A 191 25.19 -29.57 11.27
CA ASP A 191 26.56 -29.38 11.75
C ASP A 191 27.14 -30.61 12.47
N LYS A 192 26.28 -31.50 12.96
CA LYS A 192 26.69 -32.71 13.70
C LYS A 192 25.90 -33.94 13.23
N ASP A 193 26.55 -35.10 13.18
CA ASP A 193 25.88 -36.37 12.96
C ASP A 193 25.04 -36.78 14.22
N GLU A 194 24.24 -37.84 14.09
CA GLU A 194 23.42 -38.35 15.21
C GLU A 194 24.28 -38.87 16.40
N ALA A 195 25.60 -39.07 16.18
CA ALA A 195 26.56 -39.46 17.20
C ALA A 195 27.30 -38.25 17.82
N GLY A 196 26.98 -37.00 17.39
CA GLY A 196 27.56 -35.78 17.93
C GLY A 196 28.91 -35.39 17.32
N ASN A 197 29.41 -36.11 16.32
CA ASN A 197 30.66 -35.77 15.63
C ASN A 197 30.42 -34.72 14.57
N LYS A 198 31.42 -33.85 14.30
CA LYS A 198 31.35 -32.91 13.18
C LYS A 198 31.20 -33.70 11.87
N SER A 199 30.12 -33.48 11.14
CA SER A 199 29.97 -34.01 9.79
C SER A 199 31.04 -33.42 8.89
N GLY A 200 31.87 -34.27 8.29
CA GLY A 200 33.00 -33.84 7.45
C GLY A 200 32.61 -33.29 6.08
N GLU A 201 31.33 -33.38 5.70
CA GLU A 201 30.73 -32.78 4.52
C GLU A 201 29.48 -32.02 4.92
N ASP A 202 29.18 -30.93 4.17
CA ASP A 202 27.96 -30.09 4.31
C ASP A 202 26.68 -30.92 4.03
N LYS A 203 26.28 -31.77 5.00
CA LYS A 203 25.07 -32.58 4.92
C LYS A 203 23.84 -31.70 5.02
N ILE A 204 23.01 -31.68 3.99
CA ILE A 204 21.73 -30.97 3.97
C ILE A 204 20.58 -31.95 4.14
N LEU A 205 19.53 -31.52 4.86
CA LEU A 205 18.30 -32.31 5.05
C LEU A 205 17.10 -31.50 4.61
N ASP A 206 16.09 -32.18 4.09
CA ASP A 206 14.85 -31.60 3.61
C ASP A 206 14.00 -31.12 4.81
N ARG A 207 13.55 -29.83 4.79
CA ARG A 207 12.76 -29.22 5.85
C ARG A 207 11.35 -29.79 5.95
N PHE A 208 10.76 -30.16 4.82
CA PHE A 208 9.36 -30.48 4.69
C PHE A 208 9.02 -31.96 4.63
N SER A 209 9.98 -32.86 4.95
CA SER A 209 9.79 -34.31 4.85
C SER A 209 8.50 -34.80 5.52
N GLY A 210 7.71 -35.66 4.83
CA GLY A 210 6.46 -36.23 5.32
C GLY A 210 5.30 -35.26 5.48
N ARG A 211 5.29 -34.17 4.73
CA ARG A 211 4.30 -33.07 4.88
C ARG A 211 3.50 -32.84 3.61
N ALA A 212 2.23 -32.48 3.80
CA ALA A 212 1.45 -31.79 2.77
C ALA A 212 2.03 -30.39 2.56
N ILE A 213 2.20 -29.99 1.32
CA ILE A 213 2.89 -28.76 0.92
C ILE A 213 1.89 -27.74 0.37
N PHE A 214 2.05 -26.51 0.83
CA PHE A 214 1.27 -25.32 0.46
C PHE A 214 2.24 -24.25 -0.08
N PRO A 215 2.40 -24.12 -1.40
CA PRO A 215 3.27 -23.11 -1.99
C PRO A 215 2.73 -21.68 -1.73
N TRP A 216 3.64 -20.75 -1.42
CA TRP A 216 3.35 -19.33 -1.31
C TRP A 216 3.75 -18.62 -2.59
N PHE A 217 2.87 -17.77 -3.08
CA PHE A 217 3.10 -17.01 -4.30
C PHE A 217 3.25 -15.52 -3.97
N SER A 218 4.24 -14.89 -4.58
CA SER A 218 4.29 -13.42 -4.63
C SER A 218 3.06 -12.85 -5.35
N VAL A 219 2.83 -11.57 -5.26
CA VAL A 219 1.76 -10.87 -5.99
C VAL A 219 1.85 -11.13 -7.52
N SER A 220 3.07 -11.27 -8.06
CA SER A 220 3.32 -11.58 -9.49
C SER A 220 3.18 -13.07 -9.85
N GLY A 221 2.92 -13.94 -8.89
CA GLY A 221 2.72 -15.39 -9.12
C GLY A 221 3.99 -16.23 -9.12
N LYS A 222 5.15 -15.68 -8.71
CA LYS A 222 6.37 -16.48 -8.49
C LYS A 222 6.29 -17.21 -7.15
N VAL A 223 6.76 -18.47 -7.09
CA VAL A 223 6.83 -19.23 -5.84
C VAL A 223 7.94 -18.66 -4.95
N VAL A 224 7.59 -18.13 -3.78
CA VAL A 224 8.52 -17.48 -2.85
C VAL A 224 8.87 -18.34 -1.65
N ALA A 225 7.96 -19.18 -1.20
CA ALA A 225 8.10 -19.99 0.02
C ALA A 225 7.15 -21.20 0.01
N PHE A 226 7.21 -21.99 1.07
CA PHE A 226 6.36 -23.15 1.29
C PHE A 226 5.87 -23.19 2.74
N GLY A 227 4.63 -23.64 2.92
CA GLY A 227 4.12 -24.14 4.16
C GLY A 227 4.05 -25.67 4.11
N GLY A 228 4.31 -26.32 5.22
CA GLY A 228 4.23 -27.79 5.30
C GLY A 228 3.45 -28.27 6.53
N ARG A 229 2.39 -29.05 6.34
CA ARG A 229 1.63 -29.69 7.44
C ARG A 229 2.00 -31.15 7.55
N VAL A 230 2.39 -31.60 8.75
CA VAL A 230 2.67 -33.01 9.03
C VAL A 230 1.40 -33.85 8.92
N LEU A 231 1.47 -35.00 8.23
CA LEU A 231 0.32 -35.88 7.99
C LEU A 231 0.37 -37.17 8.80
N ASP A 232 1.54 -37.61 9.26
CA ASP A 232 1.69 -38.90 9.94
C ASP A 232 1.56 -38.72 11.46
N SER A 233 0.55 -39.37 12.03
CA SER A 233 0.38 -39.48 13.49
C SER A 233 1.46 -40.33 14.18
N ARG A 234 2.24 -41.12 13.40
CA ARG A 234 3.36 -41.94 13.87
C ARG A 234 4.63 -41.14 14.10
N THR A 235 4.72 -39.93 13.66
CA THR A 235 5.80 -38.99 13.98
C THR A 235 5.65 -38.45 15.42
N LYS A 236 5.60 -39.38 16.39
CA LYS A 236 5.69 -39.04 17.83
C LYS A 236 7.05 -38.36 18.06
N GLY A 237 7.05 -37.04 18.29
CA GLY A 237 8.26 -36.27 18.52
C GLY A 237 8.43 -35.06 17.61
N ILE A 238 7.64 -34.87 16.53
CA ILE A 238 7.61 -33.63 15.76
C ILE A 238 6.72 -32.63 16.50
N SER A 239 7.34 -31.66 17.16
CA SER A 239 6.64 -30.67 18.00
C SER A 239 5.81 -29.64 17.21
N GLN A 240 5.98 -29.53 15.89
CA GLN A 240 5.32 -28.51 15.05
C GLN A 240 4.41 -29.14 14.00
N LYS A 241 3.10 -28.96 14.19
CA LYS A 241 2.07 -29.39 13.22
C LYS A 241 2.26 -28.71 11.86
N TYR A 242 2.57 -27.42 11.86
CA TYR A 242 2.88 -26.62 10.66
C TYR A 242 4.29 -26.04 10.75
N VAL A 243 4.99 -26.05 9.60
CA VAL A 243 6.31 -25.44 9.40
C VAL A 243 6.25 -24.58 8.15
N ASN A 244 6.78 -23.36 8.21
CA ASN A 244 6.93 -22.48 7.07
C ASN A 244 8.41 -22.33 6.68
N SER A 245 8.67 -21.91 5.43
CA SER A 245 9.98 -21.44 5.04
C SER A 245 10.44 -20.32 5.97
N PRO A 246 11.73 -20.25 6.31
CA PRO A 246 12.31 -19.09 6.98
C PRO A 246 12.33 -17.88 6.04
N ASP A 247 12.56 -16.69 6.60
CA ASP A 247 12.82 -15.49 5.81
C ASP A 247 14.06 -15.68 4.91
N SER A 248 14.00 -15.11 3.72
CA SER A 248 15.06 -15.18 2.73
C SER A 248 15.09 -13.90 1.87
N VAL A 249 16.03 -13.81 0.94
CA VAL A 249 16.09 -12.67 -0.01
C VAL A 249 14.82 -12.51 -0.86
N ILE A 250 14.08 -13.62 -1.09
CA ILE A 250 12.86 -13.63 -1.91
C ILE A 250 11.57 -13.78 -1.10
N TYR A 251 11.64 -13.99 0.20
CA TYR A 251 10.48 -14.19 1.07
C TYR A 251 10.67 -13.54 2.44
N HIS A 252 9.74 -12.69 2.81
CA HIS A 252 9.60 -12.14 4.16
C HIS A 252 8.19 -12.39 4.65
N LYS A 253 8.05 -13.21 5.67
CA LYS A 253 6.75 -13.67 6.17
C LYS A 253 5.81 -12.51 6.56
N GLU A 254 6.36 -11.43 7.10
CA GLU A 254 5.62 -10.22 7.47
C GLU A 254 5.15 -9.36 6.27
N ARG A 255 5.58 -9.68 5.04
CA ARG A 255 5.25 -8.92 3.82
C ARG A 255 4.38 -9.68 2.84
N GLU A 256 4.17 -10.96 3.08
CA GLU A 256 3.44 -11.84 2.18
C GLU A 256 2.14 -12.34 2.84
N LEU A 257 1.14 -12.64 2.02
CA LEU A 257 -0.13 -13.21 2.43
C LEU A 257 -0.44 -14.45 1.59
N TYR A 258 -0.78 -15.55 2.27
CA TYR A 258 -1.15 -16.77 1.57
C TYR A 258 -2.46 -16.59 0.80
N GLY A 259 -2.50 -17.05 -0.44
CA GLY A 259 -3.68 -16.96 -1.30
C GLY A 259 -3.82 -15.63 -2.05
N LEU A 260 -3.01 -14.61 -1.77
CA LEU A 260 -3.15 -13.29 -2.38
C LEU A 260 -3.05 -13.31 -3.91
N TYR A 261 -2.13 -14.08 -4.47
CA TYR A 261 -2.02 -14.22 -5.92
C TYR A 261 -3.31 -14.72 -6.57
N GLN A 262 -3.94 -15.73 -5.99
CA GLN A 262 -5.20 -16.29 -6.46
C GLN A 262 -6.37 -15.34 -6.22
N ALA A 263 -6.34 -14.57 -5.12
CA ALA A 263 -7.43 -13.71 -4.65
C ALA A 263 -7.44 -12.30 -5.26
N LYS A 264 -6.31 -11.78 -5.72
CA LYS A 264 -6.14 -10.35 -6.08
C LYS A 264 -7.20 -9.80 -7.04
N LYS A 265 -7.59 -10.57 -8.07
CA LYS A 265 -8.62 -10.15 -9.03
C LYS A 265 -10.02 -10.11 -8.39
N ALA A 266 -10.32 -11.10 -7.55
CA ALA A 266 -11.58 -11.15 -6.82
C ALA A 266 -11.66 -10.04 -5.76
N ILE A 267 -10.58 -9.76 -5.03
CA ILE A 267 -10.50 -8.65 -4.07
C ILE A 267 -10.80 -7.32 -4.75
N ALA A 268 -10.15 -7.04 -5.88
CA ALA A 268 -10.38 -5.79 -6.62
C ALA A 268 -11.81 -5.69 -7.16
N LYS A 269 -12.36 -6.79 -7.69
CA LYS A 269 -13.73 -6.85 -8.24
C LYS A 269 -14.80 -6.68 -7.16
N GLU A 270 -14.67 -7.39 -6.06
CA GLU A 270 -15.64 -7.37 -4.95
C GLU A 270 -15.40 -6.15 -4.00
N ASN A 271 -14.31 -5.41 -4.22
CA ASN A 271 -13.85 -4.31 -3.36
C ASN A 271 -13.85 -4.68 -1.86
N CYS A 272 -13.46 -5.91 -1.55
CA CYS A 272 -13.44 -6.44 -0.20
C CYS A 272 -12.48 -7.62 -0.12
N VAL A 273 -11.78 -7.79 1.01
CA VAL A 273 -10.94 -8.95 1.29
C VAL A 273 -11.39 -9.64 2.59
N PHE A 274 -11.46 -10.97 2.56
CA PHE A 274 -11.61 -11.79 3.76
C PHE A 274 -10.24 -12.20 4.27
N MET A 275 -9.98 -11.96 5.56
CA MET A 275 -8.77 -12.39 6.25
C MET A 275 -9.11 -13.57 7.17
N VAL A 276 -8.44 -14.68 6.95
CA VAL A 276 -8.56 -15.92 7.75
C VAL A 276 -7.21 -16.32 8.34
N GLU A 277 -7.18 -17.36 9.19
CA GLU A 277 -5.96 -17.74 9.89
C GLU A 277 -5.07 -18.72 9.11
N GLY A 278 -5.64 -19.67 8.39
CA GLY A 278 -4.91 -20.81 7.85
C GLY A 278 -5.01 -21.04 6.35
N TYR A 279 -4.14 -21.91 5.86
CA TYR A 279 -4.10 -22.32 4.45
C TYR A 279 -5.40 -22.99 4.00
N THR A 280 -5.91 -23.90 4.84
CA THR A 280 -7.09 -24.69 4.55
C THR A 280 -8.34 -23.84 4.46
N ASP A 281 -8.42 -22.79 5.28
CA ASP A 281 -9.53 -21.84 5.28
C ASP A 281 -9.58 -21.08 3.94
N VAL A 282 -8.42 -20.57 3.49
CA VAL A 282 -8.32 -19.93 2.17
C VAL A 282 -8.75 -20.87 1.05
N ILE A 283 -8.26 -22.11 1.05
CA ILE A 283 -8.53 -23.06 -0.04
C ILE A 283 -10.01 -23.48 -0.04
N SER A 284 -10.61 -23.74 1.13
CA SER A 284 -12.01 -24.14 1.26
C SER A 284 -12.96 -23.01 0.88
N MET A 285 -12.74 -21.79 1.37
CA MET A 285 -13.54 -20.62 0.97
C MET A 285 -13.43 -20.35 -0.54
N HIS A 286 -12.21 -20.42 -1.06
CA HIS A 286 -11.98 -20.25 -2.50
C HIS A 286 -12.72 -21.33 -3.33
N GLN A 287 -12.68 -22.59 -2.90
CA GLN A 287 -13.43 -23.69 -3.51
C GLN A 287 -14.94 -23.47 -3.43
N CYS A 288 -15.44 -22.91 -2.34
CA CYS A 288 -16.84 -22.54 -2.13
C CYS A 288 -17.26 -21.31 -2.95
N GLY A 289 -16.36 -20.71 -3.74
CA GLY A 289 -16.63 -19.55 -4.59
C GLY A 289 -16.47 -18.18 -3.92
N ILE A 290 -15.89 -18.13 -2.70
CA ILE A 290 -15.46 -16.89 -2.03
C ILE A 290 -13.96 -16.75 -2.31
N GLU A 291 -13.65 -16.20 -3.50
CA GLU A 291 -12.26 -16.18 -3.99
C GLU A 291 -11.41 -15.02 -3.42
N ASN A 292 -12.03 -13.99 -2.86
CA ASN A 292 -11.38 -12.80 -2.28
C ASN A 292 -10.89 -13.03 -0.85
N VAL A 293 -10.22 -14.15 -0.59
CA VAL A 293 -9.79 -14.60 0.73
C VAL A 293 -8.28 -14.80 0.79
N VAL A 294 -7.66 -14.36 1.91
CA VAL A 294 -6.22 -14.47 2.19
C VAL A 294 -5.96 -14.87 3.63
N ALA A 295 -4.76 -15.38 3.94
CA ALA A 295 -4.37 -15.70 5.30
C ALA A 295 -2.97 -15.17 5.63
N ASN A 296 -2.76 -14.80 6.91
CA ASN A 296 -1.44 -14.49 7.47
C ASN A 296 -0.67 -15.74 7.94
N SER A 297 -1.36 -16.89 8.04
CA SER A 297 -0.82 -18.25 8.27
C SER A 297 0.20 -18.36 9.40
N GLY A 298 -0.27 -18.07 10.63
CA GLY A 298 0.47 -18.31 11.87
C GLY A 298 1.41 -17.19 12.29
N THR A 299 1.12 -15.96 11.88
CA THR A 299 1.73 -14.72 12.42
C THR A 299 0.64 -13.71 12.78
N ALA A 300 0.95 -12.75 13.64
CA ALA A 300 0.11 -11.56 13.77
C ALA A 300 0.15 -10.78 12.45
N LEU A 301 -0.96 -10.10 12.14
CA LEU A 301 -1.05 -9.21 10.98
C LEU A 301 -0.03 -8.06 11.12
N SER A 302 0.72 -7.79 10.05
CA SER A 302 1.73 -6.73 10.02
C SER A 302 1.26 -5.50 9.24
N VAL A 303 1.87 -4.35 9.52
CA VAL A 303 1.64 -3.11 8.76
C VAL A 303 1.95 -3.29 7.27
N HIS A 304 2.99 -4.05 6.92
CA HIS A 304 3.34 -4.34 5.52
C HIS A 304 2.26 -5.14 4.80
N GLN A 305 1.67 -6.14 5.46
CA GLN A 305 0.56 -6.94 4.93
C GLN A 305 -0.70 -6.08 4.76
N ILE A 306 -0.99 -5.17 5.72
CA ILE A 306 -2.11 -4.24 5.62
C ILE A 306 -1.93 -3.31 4.42
N ARG A 307 -0.77 -2.69 4.27
CA ARG A 307 -0.46 -1.82 3.10
C ARG A 307 -0.49 -2.58 1.78
N LEU A 308 -0.09 -3.85 1.80
CA LEU A 308 -0.21 -4.70 0.62
C LEU A 308 -1.67 -4.91 0.23
N LEU A 309 -2.58 -5.17 1.17
CA LEU A 309 -4.01 -5.31 0.92
C LEU A 309 -4.65 -3.99 0.50
N HIS A 310 -4.23 -2.88 1.12
CA HIS A 310 -4.76 -1.54 0.82
C HIS A 310 -4.54 -1.11 -0.63
N ARG A 311 -3.57 -1.72 -1.33
CA ARG A 311 -3.38 -1.53 -2.78
C ARG A 311 -4.53 -2.07 -3.63
N PHE A 312 -5.34 -3.00 -3.11
CA PHE A 312 -6.43 -3.65 -3.81
C PHE A 312 -7.80 -3.19 -3.32
N THR A 313 -7.95 -2.96 -2.01
CA THR A 313 -9.18 -2.55 -1.37
C THR A 313 -8.91 -1.91 -0.01
N SER A 314 -9.78 -0.97 0.39
CA SER A 314 -9.78 -0.45 1.76
C SER A 314 -10.74 -1.23 2.69
N ASN A 315 -11.45 -2.25 2.19
CA ASN A 315 -12.47 -2.97 2.96
C ASN A 315 -11.96 -4.37 3.33
N ILE A 316 -11.91 -4.66 4.61
CA ILE A 316 -11.47 -5.97 5.15
C ILE A 316 -12.54 -6.55 6.08
N VAL A 317 -12.80 -7.84 5.92
CA VAL A 317 -13.61 -8.62 6.86
C VAL A 317 -12.71 -9.64 7.53
N LEU A 318 -12.54 -9.52 8.84
CA LEU A 318 -11.79 -10.46 9.66
C LEU A 318 -12.72 -11.63 10.03
N LEU A 319 -12.35 -12.81 9.57
CA LEU A 319 -13.10 -14.04 9.79
C LEU A 319 -12.32 -14.92 10.77
N TYR A 320 -12.79 -14.99 11.99
CA TYR A 320 -12.15 -15.72 13.07
C TYR A 320 -12.99 -16.88 13.56
N ASP A 321 -12.34 -17.85 14.19
CA ASP A 321 -12.99 -18.90 14.92
C ASP A 321 -13.84 -18.30 16.06
N GLY A 322 -15.01 -18.84 16.33
CA GLY A 322 -15.95 -18.33 17.35
C GLY A 322 -15.49 -18.55 18.80
N ASP A 323 -14.21 -18.82 19.04
CA ASP A 323 -13.63 -19.07 20.34
C ASP A 323 -13.02 -17.79 20.99
N ASN A 324 -12.64 -17.88 22.27
CA ASN A 324 -12.03 -16.77 22.99
C ASN A 324 -10.68 -16.35 22.41
N ALA A 325 -9.93 -17.27 21.79
CA ALA A 325 -8.63 -16.96 21.19
C ALA A 325 -8.80 -16.13 19.92
N GLY A 326 -9.78 -16.49 19.07
CA GLY A 326 -10.16 -15.72 17.89
C GLY A 326 -10.65 -14.30 18.22
N ILE A 327 -11.46 -14.16 19.28
CA ILE A 327 -11.91 -12.85 19.79
C ILE A 327 -10.71 -11.98 20.20
N HIS A 328 -9.77 -12.53 20.96
CA HIS A 328 -8.56 -11.80 21.37
C HIS A 328 -7.63 -11.49 20.19
N ALA A 329 -7.57 -12.35 19.17
CA ALA A 329 -6.82 -12.10 17.95
C ALA A 329 -7.44 -10.93 17.15
N ALA A 330 -8.78 -10.93 17.01
CA ALA A 330 -9.53 -9.83 16.39
C ALA A 330 -9.23 -8.50 17.07
N LEU A 331 -9.28 -8.43 18.38
CA LEU A 331 -9.06 -7.19 19.13
C LEU A 331 -7.62 -6.63 19.00
N ARG A 332 -6.61 -7.49 18.82
CA ARG A 332 -5.20 -7.04 18.78
C ARG A 332 -4.74 -6.48 17.44
N GLY A 333 -5.20 -7.03 16.33
CA GLY A 333 -4.73 -6.64 14.99
C GLY A 333 -5.46 -5.43 14.40
N THR A 334 -6.60 -5.07 14.96
CA THR A 334 -7.54 -4.15 14.33
C THR A 334 -7.15 -2.69 14.45
N ASP A 335 -6.50 -2.30 15.55
CA ASP A 335 -6.05 -0.92 15.72
C ASP A 335 -5.06 -0.52 14.61
N MET A 336 -4.18 -1.44 14.18
CA MET A 336 -3.29 -1.21 13.04
C MET A 336 -4.04 -1.05 11.71
N LEU A 337 -5.13 -1.81 11.52
CA LEU A 337 -5.98 -1.68 10.34
C LEU A 337 -6.65 -0.31 10.28
N LEU A 338 -7.15 0.18 11.41
CA LEU A 338 -7.76 1.51 11.53
C LEU A 338 -6.71 2.63 11.32
N GLU A 339 -5.49 2.47 11.84
CA GLU A 339 -4.36 3.39 11.60
C GLU A 339 -3.95 3.48 10.12
N GLU A 340 -4.08 2.38 9.36
CA GLU A 340 -3.83 2.32 7.91
C GLU A 340 -5.11 2.57 7.09
N GLU A 341 -6.12 3.20 7.69
CA GLU A 341 -7.37 3.67 7.04
C GLU A 341 -8.21 2.56 6.38
N MET A 342 -8.13 1.33 6.90
CA MET A 342 -8.98 0.24 6.45
C MET A 342 -10.37 0.30 7.11
N ASN A 343 -11.41 0.01 6.34
CA ASN A 343 -12.77 -0.22 6.84
C ASN A 343 -12.87 -1.67 7.34
N VAL A 344 -12.95 -1.84 8.64
CA VAL A 344 -12.83 -3.15 9.28
C VAL A 344 -14.19 -3.68 9.72
N LYS A 345 -14.55 -4.85 9.22
CA LYS A 345 -15.66 -5.65 9.73
C LYS A 345 -15.15 -6.95 10.33
N VAL A 346 -15.92 -7.51 11.22
CA VAL A 346 -15.63 -8.79 11.87
C VAL A 346 -16.81 -9.73 11.63
N LEU A 347 -16.51 -10.99 11.40
CA LEU A 347 -17.49 -12.06 11.27
C LEU A 347 -17.05 -13.24 12.13
N PHE A 348 -17.95 -13.73 12.95
CA PHE A 348 -17.78 -14.99 13.68
C PHE A 348 -18.66 -16.06 13.11
N LEU A 349 -18.10 -17.25 12.97
CA LEU A 349 -18.87 -18.40 12.52
C LEU A 349 -19.60 -19.05 13.71
N PRO A 350 -20.79 -19.63 13.48
CA PRO A 350 -21.58 -20.22 14.54
C PRO A 350 -20.98 -21.54 15.01
N ASP A 351 -21.32 -21.95 16.23
CA ASP A 351 -21.09 -23.30 16.79
C ASP A 351 -19.63 -23.76 16.80
N GLY A 352 -18.66 -22.83 16.92
CA GLY A 352 -17.23 -23.14 16.95
C GLY A 352 -16.68 -23.65 15.62
N ASN A 353 -17.38 -23.41 14.51
CA ASN A 353 -16.87 -23.70 13.16
C ASN A 353 -15.69 -22.79 12.84
N ASP A 354 -14.67 -23.37 12.20
CA ASP A 354 -13.66 -22.63 11.44
C ASP A 354 -14.14 -22.38 10.00
N PRO A 355 -13.52 -21.46 9.24
CA PRO A 355 -13.90 -21.18 7.85
C PRO A 355 -13.84 -22.42 6.93
N ASP A 356 -12.91 -23.35 7.17
CA ASP A 356 -12.80 -24.61 6.43
C ASP A 356 -14.03 -25.51 6.63
N SER A 357 -14.42 -25.74 7.88
CA SER A 357 -15.58 -26.57 8.20
C SER A 357 -16.89 -25.96 7.73
N PHE A 358 -17.05 -24.65 7.88
CA PHE A 358 -18.23 -23.93 7.44
C PHE A 358 -18.37 -23.94 5.92
N ALA A 359 -17.28 -23.68 5.18
CA ALA A 359 -17.28 -23.73 3.70
C ALA A 359 -17.57 -25.13 3.15
N ARG A 360 -17.24 -26.20 3.89
CA ARG A 360 -17.55 -27.58 3.48
C ARG A 360 -18.98 -28.01 3.75
N SER A 361 -19.63 -27.40 4.73
CA SER A 361 -21.01 -27.75 5.12
C SER A 361 -22.09 -26.89 4.50
N HIS A 362 -21.73 -25.78 3.83
CA HIS A 362 -22.67 -24.83 3.25
C HIS A 362 -22.35 -24.58 1.77
N SER A 363 -23.39 -24.23 0.98
CA SER A 363 -23.20 -23.76 -0.39
C SER A 363 -22.61 -22.35 -0.42
N ALA A 364 -22.08 -21.95 -1.56
CA ALA A 364 -21.56 -20.60 -1.79
C ALA A 364 -22.61 -19.50 -1.50
N GLU A 365 -23.87 -19.75 -1.85
CA GLU A 365 -24.96 -18.79 -1.63
C GLU A 365 -25.32 -18.67 -0.16
N GLU A 366 -25.38 -19.79 0.56
CA GLU A 366 -25.63 -19.81 2.02
C GLU A 366 -24.52 -19.12 2.77
N PHE A 367 -23.25 -19.38 2.41
CA PHE A 367 -22.11 -18.72 3.06
C PHE A 367 -22.11 -17.21 2.79
N ARG A 368 -22.33 -16.77 1.54
CA ARG A 368 -22.43 -15.34 1.23
C ARG A 368 -23.59 -14.66 1.95
N ARG A 369 -24.74 -15.30 2.03
CA ARG A 369 -25.90 -14.80 2.80
C ARG A 369 -25.53 -14.66 4.27
N TYR A 370 -24.91 -15.69 4.84
CA TYR A 370 -24.46 -15.65 6.23
C TYR A 370 -23.49 -14.48 6.50
N ILE A 371 -22.53 -14.27 5.60
CA ILE A 371 -21.60 -13.11 5.65
C ILE A 371 -22.38 -11.80 5.66
N GLN A 372 -23.33 -11.62 4.76
CA GLN A 372 -24.09 -10.36 4.63
C GLN A 372 -24.92 -10.06 5.87
N GLU A 373 -25.52 -11.09 6.46
CA GLU A 373 -26.41 -10.96 7.61
C GLU A 373 -25.68 -10.79 8.95
N ASN A 374 -24.45 -11.32 9.08
CA ASN A 374 -23.76 -11.44 10.37
C ASN A 374 -22.45 -10.65 10.48
N GLN A 375 -21.96 -10.04 9.39
CA GLN A 375 -20.80 -9.18 9.50
C GLN A 375 -21.11 -7.90 10.26
N THR A 376 -20.28 -7.58 11.23
CA THR A 376 -20.47 -6.44 12.12
C THR A 376 -19.30 -5.49 12.01
N ASP A 377 -19.55 -4.18 12.06
CA ASP A 377 -18.50 -3.19 12.19
C ASP A 377 -17.63 -3.45 13.43
N PHE A 378 -16.31 -3.22 13.30
CA PHE A 378 -15.38 -3.56 14.37
C PHE A 378 -15.63 -2.78 15.67
N ILE A 379 -15.93 -1.49 15.59
CA ILE A 379 -16.19 -0.67 16.79
C ILE A 379 -17.46 -1.13 17.48
N GLN A 380 -18.49 -1.46 16.68
CA GLN A 380 -19.71 -2.06 17.21
C GLN A 380 -19.41 -3.41 17.88
N PHE A 381 -18.69 -4.30 17.19
CA PHE A 381 -18.28 -5.60 17.73
C PHE A 381 -17.50 -5.45 19.04
N LYS A 382 -16.48 -4.58 19.08
CA LYS A 382 -15.68 -4.31 20.27
C LYS A 382 -16.55 -3.82 21.43
N THR A 383 -17.53 -2.96 21.13
CA THR A 383 -18.50 -2.44 22.10
C THR A 383 -19.34 -3.57 22.68
N ASP A 384 -19.90 -4.41 21.83
CA ASP A 384 -20.78 -5.51 22.26
C ASP A 384 -20.03 -6.55 23.12
N ILE A 385 -18.79 -6.88 22.75
CA ILE A 385 -17.97 -7.84 23.50
C ILE A 385 -17.51 -7.28 24.84
N LEU A 386 -16.99 -6.06 24.89
CA LEU A 386 -16.41 -5.50 26.09
C LEU A 386 -17.46 -5.09 27.15
N LEU A 387 -18.68 -4.79 26.71
CA LEU A 387 -19.76 -4.36 27.61
C LEU A 387 -20.78 -5.44 27.92
N ARG A 388 -20.69 -6.61 27.29
CA ARG A 388 -21.63 -7.71 27.49
C ARG A 388 -21.60 -8.20 28.95
N GLY A 389 -22.70 -7.97 29.68
CA GLY A 389 -22.83 -8.40 31.08
C GLY A 389 -21.99 -7.62 32.10
N VAL A 390 -21.35 -6.51 31.70
CA VAL A 390 -20.54 -5.69 32.61
C VAL A 390 -21.42 -4.71 33.36
N THR A 391 -21.61 -4.98 34.63
CA THR A 391 -22.39 -4.14 35.59
C THR A 391 -21.50 -3.29 36.48
N ASP A 392 -20.23 -3.66 36.65
CA ASP A 392 -19.24 -2.92 37.45
C ASP A 392 -18.86 -1.59 36.74
N PRO A 393 -19.05 -0.43 37.40
CA PRO A 393 -18.75 0.88 36.82
C PRO A 393 -17.27 1.06 36.41
N VAL A 394 -16.33 0.47 37.15
CA VAL A 394 -14.89 0.58 36.88
C VAL A 394 -14.54 -0.21 35.61
N LYS A 395 -15.00 -1.45 35.52
CA LYS A 395 -14.80 -2.27 34.31
C LYS A 395 -15.50 -1.67 33.09
N ARG A 396 -16.69 -1.10 33.30
CA ARG A 396 -17.40 -0.40 32.23
C ARG A 396 -16.60 0.80 31.72
N SER A 397 -16.03 1.61 32.60
CA SER A 397 -15.17 2.74 32.23
C SER A 397 -13.93 2.30 31.47
N GLN A 398 -13.27 1.21 31.89
CA GLN A 398 -12.12 0.63 31.19
C GLN A 398 -12.50 0.14 29.78
N ALA A 399 -13.63 -0.51 29.62
CA ALA A 399 -14.15 -0.95 28.33
C ALA A 399 -14.42 0.25 27.39
N ILE A 400 -15.07 1.29 27.89
CA ILE A 400 -15.33 2.54 27.13
C ILE A 400 -14.02 3.18 26.70
N ASN A 401 -13.04 3.30 27.58
CA ASN A 401 -11.73 3.86 27.24
C ASN A 401 -11.04 3.05 26.13
N SER A 402 -11.11 1.71 26.17
CA SER A 402 -10.53 0.86 25.12
C SER A 402 -11.23 1.05 23.76
N ILE A 403 -12.55 1.28 23.74
CA ILE A 403 -13.31 1.57 22.52
C ILE A 403 -12.89 2.94 21.97
N VAL A 404 -12.85 3.98 22.82
CA VAL A 404 -12.46 5.34 22.45
C VAL A 404 -11.01 5.38 21.96
N GLU A 405 -10.11 4.57 22.54
CA GLU A 405 -8.74 4.40 22.06
C GLU A 405 -8.71 3.90 20.62
N SER A 406 -9.47 2.85 20.28
CA SER A 406 -9.55 2.39 18.87
C SER A 406 -10.12 3.45 17.93
N ILE A 407 -11.14 4.21 18.34
CA ILE A 407 -11.67 5.32 17.54
C ILE A 407 -10.60 6.40 17.32
N SER A 408 -9.72 6.63 18.30
CA SER A 408 -8.62 7.60 18.18
C SER A 408 -7.60 7.25 17.08
N LYS A 409 -7.52 5.97 16.67
CA LYS A 409 -6.65 5.48 15.59
C LYS A 409 -7.17 5.86 14.20
N ILE A 410 -8.45 6.16 14.05
CA ILE A 410 -9.07 6.54 12.78
C ILE A 410 -8.59 7.94 12.40
N LYS A 411 -7.87 8.07 11.28
CA LYS A 411 -7.32 9.36 10.81
C LYS A 411 -8.38 10.25 10.20
N ASN A 412 -9.33 9.70 9.43
CA ASN A 412 -10.39 10.46 8.79
C ASN A 412 -11.33 11.07 9.84
N GLN A 413 -11.40 12.41 9.86
CA GLN A 413 -12.16 13.15 10.87
C GLN A 413 -13.67 12.93 10.76
N ILE A 414 -14.22 12.82 9.54
CA ILE A 414 -15.66 12.61 9.32
C ILE A 414 -16.06 11.22 9.81
N THR A 415 -15.30 10.19 9.41
CA THR A 415 -15.51 8.81 9.87
C THR A 415 -15.40 8.71 11.39
N ARG A 416 -14.39 9.36 11.97
CA ARG A 416 -14.19 9.42 13.42
C ARG A 416 -15.35 10.09 14.16
N ALA A 417 -15.87 11.22 13.63
CA ALA A 417 -17.03 11.89 14.19
C ALA A 417 -18.28 11.01 14.16
N SER A 418 -18.51 10.29 13.05
CA SER A 418 -19.63 9.36 12.94
C SER A 418 -19.55 8.24 14.00
N TYR A 419 -18.36 7.67 14.25
CA TYR A 419 -18.16 6.67 15.32
C TYR A 419 -18.34 7.26 16.72
N ILE A 420 -17.95 8.51 16.96
CA ILE A 420 -18.18 9.20 18.25
C ILE A 420 -19.68 9.30 18.52
N THR A 421 -20.45 9.76 17.56
CA THR A 421 -21.90 9.90 17.68
C THR A 421 -22.58 8.53 17.91
N ASP A 422 -22.22 7.49 17.10
CA ASP A 422 -22.76 6.14 17.29
C ASP A 422 -22.41 5.57 18.69
N CYS A 423 -21.16 5.72 19.12
CA CYS A 423 -20.75 5.31 20.46
C CYS A 423 -21.46 6.07 21.57
N SER A 424 -21.65 7.38 21.45
CA SER A 424 -22.42 8.17 22.42
C SER A 424 -23.82 7.60 22.63
N HIS A 425 -24.53 7.30 21.55
CA HIS A 425 -25.85 6.69 21.61
C HIS A 425 -25.86 5.30 22.23
N ARG A 426 -24.95 4.42 21.81
CA ARG A 426 -24.87 3.03 22.30
C ARG A 426 -24.44 2.94 23.77
N LEU A 427 -23.49 3.78 24.16
CA LEU A 427 -22.92 3.74 25.50
C LEU A 427 -23.74 4.52 26.53
N GLY A 428 -24.67 5.41 26.09
CA GLY A 428 -25.37 6.34 26.96
C GLY A 428 -24.44 7.35 27.63
N VAL A 429 -23.33 7.72 26.97
CA VAL A 429 -22.32 8.67 27.47
C VAL A 429 -22.38 9.93 26.62
N ASN A 430 -22.29 11.09 27.26
CA ASN A 430 -22.31 12.37 26.57
C ASN A 430 -21.13 12.45 25.57
N GLU A 431 -21.42 12.88 24.34
CA GLU A 431 -20.47 12.99 23.24
C GLU A 431 -19.23 13.83 23.61
N ALA A 432 -19.41 14.94 24.36
CA ALA A 432 -18.31 15.77 24.83
C ALA A 432 -17.32 15.02 25.73
N ILE A 433 -17.78 14.05 26.51
CA ILE A 433 -16.91 13.20 27.36
C ILE A 433 -16.07 12.27 26.47
N ILE A 434 -16.68 11.68 25.45
CA ILE A 434 -15.98 10.80 24.48
C ILE A 434 -14.95 11.60 23.71
N VAL A 435 -15.28 12.81 23.22
CA VAL A 435 -14.36 13.71 22.51
C VAL A 435 -13.16 14.10 23.40
N ASN A 436 -13.40 14.44 24.67
CA ASN A 436 -12.31 14.75 25.60
C ASN A 436 -11.38 13.56 25.87
N ALA A 437 -11.94 12.38 26.07
CA ALA A 437 -11.16 11.15 26.23
C ALA A 437 -10.35 10.83 24.97
N LEU A 438 -10.96 10.94 23.79
CA LEU A 438 -10.31 10.74 22.49
C LEU A 438 -9.14 11.72 22.28
N ASN A 439 -9.32 13.02 22.56
CA ASN A 439 -8.27 14.00 22.45
C ASN A 439 -7.07 13.69 23.36
N ASN A 440 -7.31 13.10 24.54
CA ASN A 440 -6.26 12.64 25.41
C ASN A 440 -5.47 11.46 24.78
N PHE A 441 -6.14 10.49 24.16
CA PHE A 441 -5.48 9.38 23.48
C PHE A 441 -4.67 9.85 22.27
N VAL A 442 -5.22 10.72 21.44
CA VAL A 442 -4.49 11.31 20.29
C VAL A 442 -3.24 12.03 20.75
N ARG A 443 -3.33 12.87 21.79
CA ARG A 443 -2.20 13.61 22.35
C ARG A 443 -1.12 12.68 22.93
N ASN A 444 -1.53 11.63 23.66
CA ASN A 444 -0.61 10.66 24.24
C ASN A 444 0.07 9.82 23.14
N GLY A 445 -0.66 9.40 22.12
CA GLY A 445 -0.13 8.68 20.98
C GLY A 445 0.95 9.48 20.22
N MET A 446 0.71 10.77 20.00
CA MET A 446 1.70 11.68 19.39
C MET A 446 2.96 11.82 20.26
N SER A 447 2.82 11.90 21.59
CA SER A 447 3.95 11.99 22.50
C SER A 447 4.81 10.72 22.50
N GLU A 448 4.19 9.54 22.37
CA GLU A 448 4.90 8.26 22.27
C GLU A 448 5.61 8.08 20.92
N GLN A 449 5.00 8.52 19.80
CA GLN A 449 5.64 8.51 18.49
C GLN A 449 6.89 9.41 18.49
N VAL A 450 6.79 10.63 19.00
CA VAL A 450 7.94 11.54 19.13
C VAL A 450 9.04 10.96 20.01
N LYS A 451 8.68 10.27 21.11
CA LYS A 451 9.65 9.55 21.95
C LYS A 451 10.30 8.37 21.22
N ALA A 452 9.53 7.61 20.44
CA ALA A 452 10.04 6.49 19.66
C ALA A 452 11.01 6.98 18.56
N GLU A 453 10.68 8.04 17.84
CA GLU A 453 11.55 8.67 16.85
C GLU A 453 12.84 9.22 17.48
N ARG A 454 12.76 9.85 18.66
CA ARG A 454 13.95 10.31 19.40
C ARG A 454 14.84 9.17 19.86
N ARG A 455 14.24 8.05 20.32
CA ARG A 455 15.01 6.84 20.67
C ARG A 455 15.68 6.22 19.44
N ALA A 456 14.99 6.17 18.31
CA ALA A 456 15.55 5.72 17.04
C ALA A 456 16.69 6.64 16.53
N ALA A 457 16.60 7.95 16.80
CA ALA A 457 17.63 8.94 16.49
C ALA A 457 18.77 9.02 17.53
N GLY A 458 18.76 8.19 18.58
CA GLY A 458 19.81 8.15 19.62
C GLY A 458 19.86 9.35 20.57
N LEU A 459 18.80 10.17 20.66
CA LEU A 459 18.71 11.37 21.50
C LEU A 459 18.21 11.02 22.91
N LYS A 460 18.96 11.46 23.96
CA LYS A 460 18.59 11.22 25.37
C LYS A 460 17.44 12.13 25.82
N ASP A 461 16.53 11.58 26.60
CA ASP A 461 15.39 12.30 27.19
C ASP A 461 15.84 13.40 28.18
N SER A 462 15.38 14.65 27.97
CA SER A 462 15.53 15.75 28.91
C SER A 462 14.15 16.16 29.46
N PRO A 463 13.97 16.25 30.79
CA PRO A 463 12.65 16.41 31.41
C PRO A 463 12.01 17.80 31.26
N VAL A 464 12.77 18.82 30.85
CA VAL A 464 12.30 20.21 30.85
C VAL A 464 11.50 20.58 29.60
N ALA A 465 11.69 19.88 28.48
CA ALA A 465 11.01 20.19 27.22
C ALA A 465 9.56 19.62 27.14
N ALA A 466 9.23 18.63 27.97
CA ALA A 466 7.93 17.96 27.94
C ALA A 466 6.79 18.78 28.57
N ALA A 467 7.09 19.67 29.52
CA ALA A 467 6.07 20.43 30.23
C ALA A 467 5.56 21.66 29.47
N GLN A 468 6.35 22.25 28.58
CA GLN A 468 5.97 23.46 27.83
C GLN A 468 5.18 23.18 26.53
N GLN A 469 5.27 21.97 25.97
CA GLN A 469 4.52 21.58 24.77
C GLN A 469 3.12 21.03 25.04
N ALA A 470 2.76 20.75 26.29
CA ALA A 470 1.46 20.20 26.67
C ALA A 470 0.29 21.23 26.59
N GLN A 471 0.56 22.51 26.38
CA GLN A 471 -0.47 23.56 26.37
C GLN A 471 -0.93 24.02 24.97
N SER A 472 -0.45 23.44 23.87
CA SER A 472 -0.71 23.95 22.51
C SER A 472 -1.21 22.92 21.49
N VAL A 473 -2.00 21.92 21.86
CA VAL A 473 -2.55 21.00 20.85
C VAL A 473 -4.07 20.83 20.99
N MET A 474 -4.80 21.88 20.77
CA MET A 474 -5.93 21.83 19.85
C MET A 474 -5.30 21.87 18.45
N ARG A 475 -5.32 20.79 17.68
CA ARG A 475 -4.80 20.82 16.31
C ARG A 475 -5.75 21.60 15.42
N ALA A 476 -5.68 22.92 15.51
CA ALA A 476 -5.82 23.74 14.34
C ALA A 476 -4.87 23.18 13.28
N VAL A 477 -5.33 23.00 12.05
CA VAL A 477 -4.51 22.67 10.88
C VAL A 477 -3.21 23.45 11.02
N THR A 478 -2.07 22.74 11.14
CA THR A 478 -0.80 23.41 11.41
C THR A 478 -0.41 24.23 10.19
N PRO A 479 0.39 25.31 10.33
CA PRO A 479 0.94 26.02 9.16
C PRO A 479 1.64 25.08 8.19
N LEU A 480 2.29 24.01 8.68
CA LEU A 480 2.91 22.98 7.85
C LEU A 480 1.89 22.17 7.06
N ASP A 481 0.77 21.73 7.67
CA ASP A 481 -0.27 20.97 6.94
C ASP A 481 -0.84 21.79 5.79
N LYS A 482 -1.12 23.10 6.04
CA LYS A 482 -1.57 24.03 5.00
C LYS A 482 -0.51 24.30 3.93
N LEU A 483 0.74 24.40 4.33
CA LEU A 483 1.85 24.59 3.40
C LEU A 483 1.97 23.40 2.45
N LEU A 484 1.95 22.16 2.96
CA LEU A 484 2.02 20.94 2.15
C LEU A 484 0.81 20.81 1.19
N GLU A 485 -0.37 21.24 1.62
CA GLU A 485 -1.57 21.30 0.76
C GLU A 485 -1.37 22.29 -0.40
N VAL A 486 -0.89 23.50 -0.13
CA VAL A 486 -0.65 24.53 -1.15
C VAL A 486 0.52 24.16 -2.07
N GLU A 487 1.57 23.51 -1.55
CA GLU A 487 2.64 22.93 -2.39
C GLU A 487 2.07 21.96 -3.42
N GLY A 488 1.15 21.08 -3.00
CA GLY A 488 0.45 20.18 -3.91
C GLY A 488 -0.32 20.91 -5.00
N LEU A 489 -1.03 22.00 -4.67
CA LEU A 489 -1.77 22.80 -5.66
C LEU A 489 -0.83 23.47 -6.68
N LEU A 490 0.27 24.09 -6.24
CA LEU A 490 1.26 24.69 -7.13
C LEU A 490 1.91 23.66 -8.08
N VAL A 491 2.21 22.46 -7.56
CA VAL A 491 2.75 21.37 -8.38
C VAL A 491 1.74 20.89 -9.42
N GLN A 492 0.46 20.81 -9.08
CA GLN A 492 -0.60 20.50 -10.04
C GLN A 492 -0.71 21.57 -11.13
N LEU A 493 -0.56 22.86 -10.78
CA LEU A 493 -0.50 23.94 -11.78
C LEU A 493 0.72 23.79 -12.72
N ILE A 494 1.89 23.43 -12.19
CA ILE A 494 3.10 23.17 -13.00
C ILE A 494 2.90 21.98 -13.94
N ILE A 495 2.34 20.88 -13.46
CA ILE A 495 2.12 19.67 -14.23
C ILE A 495 1.12 19.88 -15.37
N HIS A 496 -0.02 20.55 -15.09
CA HIS A 496 -1.13 20.64 -16.06
C HIS A 496 -1.11 21.90 -16.93
N HIS A 497 -0.45 22.96 -16.47
CA HIS A 497 -0.47 24.28 -17.11
C HIS A 497 0.92 24.94 -17.16
N GLY A 498 1.99 24.21 -16.85
CA GLY A 498 3.34 24.77 -16.72
C GLY A 498 3.88 25.45 -17.99
N ASP A 499 3.46 24.96 -19.16
CA ASP A 499 3.79 25.49 -20.48
C ASP A 499 2.89 26.64 -20.95
N GLN A 500 1.78 26.90 -20.27
CA GLN A 500 0.84 27.97 -20.67
C GLN A 500 1.37 29.33 -20.29
N LEU A 501 1.19 30.31 -21.20
CA LEU A 501 1.63 31.68 -20.98
C LEU A 501 0.60 32.49 -20.18
N ILE A 502 1.10 33.26 -19.22
CA ILE A 502 0.34 34.25 -18.46
C ILE A 502 0.98 35.63 -18.63
N THR A 503 0.17 36.68 -18.69
CA THR A 503 0.65 38.06 -18.78
C THR A 503 0.92 38.58 -17.37
N VAL A 504 2.15 39.01 -17.10
CA VAL A 504 2.59 39.62 -15.84
C VAL A 504 3.27 40.95 -16.08
N GLN A 505 3.31 41.83 -15.07
CA GLN A 505 4.05 43.10 -15.18
C GLN A 505 5.49 42.92 -14.72
N ASP A 506 6.44 43.41 -15.54
CA ASP A 506 7.84 43.48 -15.14
C ASP A 506 8.09 44.62 -14.12
N VAL A 507 9.34 44.77 -13.68
CA VAL A 507 9.74 45.81 -12.74
C VAL A 507 9.55 47.25 -13.25
N ASP A 508 9.44 47.41 -14.55
CA ASP A 508 9.23 48.71 -15.24
C ASP A 508 7.74 48.95 -15.54
N GLY A 509 6.85 48.00 -15.22
CA GLY A 509 5.41 48.09 -15.43
C GLY A 509 4.93 47.71 -16.83
N ASN A 510 5.78 47.03 -17.64
CA ASN A 510 5.40 46.52 -18.95
C ASN A 510 4.79 45.14 -18.84
N ASP A 511 3.79 44.85 -19.67
CA ASP A 511 3.19 43.55 -19.76
C ASP A 511 4.12 42.59 -20.50
N VAL A 512 4.50 41.48 -19.84
CA VAL A 512 5.38 40.42 -20.37
C VAL A 512 4.63 39.08 -20.27
N GLU A 513 4.73 38.27 -21.32
CA GLU A 513 4.22 36.90 -21.33
C GLU A 513 5.30 35.95 -20.79
N VAL A 514 4.94 35.13 -19.81
CA VAL A 514 5.84 34.16 -19.16
C VAL A 514 5.09 32.85 -18.93
N ALA A 515 5.78 31.72 -19.08
CA ALA A 515 5.18 30.41 -18.78
C ALA A 515 4.94 30.22 -17.28
N VAL A 516 3.84 29.55 -16.92
CA VAL A 516 3.42 29.36 -15.51
C VAL A 516 4.54 28.75 -14.67
N ALA A 517 5.22 27.69 -15.16
CA ALA A 517 6.30 27.05 -14.40
C ALA A 517 7.51 27.99 -14.21
N GLN A 518 7.86 28.78 -15.23
CA GLN A 518 8.94 29.78 -15.13
C GLN A 518 8.56 30.89 -14.14
N TYR A 519 7.31 31.38 -14.20
CA TYR A 519 6.85 32.42 -13.27
C TYR A 519 6.88 31.94 -11.81
N ILE A 520 6.36 30.74 -11.53
CA ILE A 520 6.39 30.15 -10.17
C ILE A 520 7.84 29.99 -9.70
N SER A 521 8.73 29.48 -10.54
CA SER A 521 10.15 29.28 -10.23
C SER A 521 10.87 30.59 -9.94
N LEU A 522 10.64 31.63 -10.73
CA LEU A 522 11.23 32.96 -10.55
C LEU A 522 10.73 33.62 -9.27
N ASP A 523 9.42 33.53 -9.01
CA ASP A 523 8.78 34.16 -7.85
C ASP A 523 9.26 33.53 -6.54
N LEU A 524 9.30 32.20 -6.46
CA LEU A 524 9.78 31.48 -5.27
C LEU A 524 11.31 31.61 -5.12
N GLY A 525 12.05 31.51 -6.22
CA GLY A 525 13.51 31.61 -6.25
C GLY A 525 14.03 32.99 -5.83
N GLY A 526 13.30 34.07 -6.13
CA GLY A 526 13.63 35.44 -5.71
C GLY A 526 13.70 35.62 -4.20
N ASP A 527 12.90 34.88 -3.44
CA ASP A 527 12.88 34.87 -1.98
C ASP A 527 13.69 33.72 -1.38
N GLY A 528 14.27 32.84 -2.20
CA GLY A 528 15.01 31.65 -1.76
C GLY A 528 14.11 30.53 -1.22
N PHE A 529 12.81 30.54 -1.56
CA PHE A 529 11.86 29.52 -1.13
C PHE A 529 11.97 28.25 -1.98
N LYS A 530 11.75 27.12 -1.36
CA LYS A 530 11.72 25.80 -2.00
C LYS A 530 10.56 24.97 -1.43
N PHE A 531 10.06 24.05 -2.20
CA PHE A 531 9.11 23.07 -1.69
C PHE A 531 9.75 22.17 -0.64
N HIS A 532 8.99 21.75 0.36
CA HIS A 532 9.46 20.78 1.35
C HIS A 532 9.67 19.39 0.76
N ASN A 533 8.89 19.06 -0.26
CA ASN A 533 8.99 17.78 -0.96
C ASN A 533 10.02 17.87 -2.09
N ASP A 534 11.10 17.07 -2.01
CA ASP A 534 12.15 17.01 -3.02
C ASP A 534 11.62 16.63 -4.41
N LEU A 535 10.58 15.79 -4.48
CA LEU A 535 9.94 15.42 -5.73
C LEU A 535 9.26 16.63 -6.41
N TYR A 536 8.69 17.54 -5.62
CA TYR A 536 8.06 18.76 -6.11
C TYR A 536 9.11 19.75 -6.66
N ASN A 537 10.26 19.86 -5.99
CA ASN A 537 11.38 20.64 -6.50
C ASN A 537 11.93 20.09 -7.82
N GLN A 538 11.99 18.75 -7.94
CA GLN A 538 12.38 18.08 -9.18
C GLN A 538 11.40 18.40 -10.33
N ILE A 539 10.08 18.31 -10.09
CA ILE A 539 9.05 18.63 -11.09
C ILE A 539 9.19 20.08 -11.57
N MET A 540 9.37 21.03 -10.64
CA MET A 540 9.54 22.45 -10.98
C MET A 540 10.82 22.67 -11.82
N GLN A 541 11.92 22.07 -11.41
CA GLN A 541 13.20 22.20 -12.12
C GLN A 541 13.12 21.62 -13.54
N GLU A 542 12.57 20.40 -13.69
CA GLU A 542 12.44 19.77 -15.00
C GLU A 542 11.51 20.55 -15.93
N ALA A 543 10.39 21.09 -15.41
CA ALA A 543 9.50 21.95 -16.21
C ALA A 543 10.23 23.18 -16.77
N VAL A 544 11.00 23.87 -15.96
CA VAL A 544 11.76 25.07 -16.39
C VAL A 544 12.86 24.68 -17.37
N GLU A 545 13.60 23.60 -17.11
CA GLU A 545 14.66 23.15 -18.01
C GLU A 545 14.16 22.76 -19.40
N HIS A 546 13.00 22.13 -19.52
CA HIS A 546 12.39 21.77 -20.79
C HIS A 546 11.84 22.99 -21.52
N LEU A 547 11.21 23.92 -20.81
CA LEU A 547 10.74 25.19 -21.39
C LEU A 547 11.88 26.05 -21.96
N GLU A 548 13.10 25.94 -21.43
CA GLU A 548 14.28 26.64 -21.96
C GLU A 548 14.90 25.95 -23.18
N LYS A 549 14.69 24.66 -23.38
CA LYS A 549 15.35 23.83 -24.38
C LYS A 549 14.47 23.48 -25.59
N GLU A 550 13.14 23.47 -25.40
CA GLU A 550 12.18 22.90 -26.34
C GLU A 550 11.02 23.88 -26.60
N ASP A 551 10.89 24.37 -27.83
CA ASP A 551 9.83 25.34 -28.21
C ASP A 551 8.40 24.73 -28.18
N ASP A 552 8.28 23.38 -28.25
CA ASP A 552 7.03 22.64 -28.33
C ASP A 552 6.77 21.78 -27.06
N PHE A 553 7.43 22.11 -25.96
CA PHE A 553 7.23 21.41 -24.67
C PHE A 553 5.78 21.52 -24.17
N VAL A 554 5.17 20.39 -23.84
CA VAL A 554 3.83 20.30 -23.22
C VAL A 554 3.97 19.61 -21.86
N ALA A 555 3.88 20.39 -20.79
CA ALA A 555 4.12 19.95 -19.43
C ALA A 555 3.23 18.74 -19.03
N GLU A 556 1.94 18.80 -19.31
CA GLU A 556 0.99 17.74 -18.98
C GLU A 556 1.37 16.39 -19.63
N THR A 557 1.76 16.42 -20.91
CA THR A 557 2.16 15.21 -21.62
C THR A 557 3.49 14.66 -21.11
N TYR A 558 4.45 15.54 -20.84
CA TYR A 558 5.75 15.16 -20.30
C TYR A 558 5.64 14.49 -18.94
N PHE A 559 4.95 15.11 -17.99
CA PHE A 559 4.80 14.56 -16.63
C PHE A 559 3.89 13.34 -16.57
N ALA A 560 2.88 13.23 -17.43
CA ALA A 560 2.07 12.02 -17.54
C ALA A 560 2.88 10.78 -17.97
N ASN A 561 3.89 11.01 -18.83
CA ASN A 561 4.78 9.96 -19.36
C ASN A 561 6.12 9.89 -18.63
N HIS A 562 6.27 10.57 -17.50
CA HIS A 562 7.52 10.65 -16.79
C HIS A 562 8.00 9.27 -16.31
N PRO A 563 9.32 8.94 -16.42
CA PRO A 563 9.88 7.65 -16.04
C PRO A 563 9.81 7.35 -14.54
N ASN A 564 9.66 8.37 -13.68
CA ASN A 564 9.36 8.19 -12.27
C ASN A 564 7.87 7.94 -12.08
N PRO A 565 7.47 6.75 -11.55
CA PRO A 565 6.05 6.38 -11.39
C PRO A 565 5.27 7.32 -10.45
N GLU A 566 5.94 7.95 -9.46
CA GLU A 566 5.31 8.88 -8.52
C GLU A 566 4.95 10.19 -9.21
N ILE A 567 5.82 10.71 -10.09
CA ILE A 567 5.55 11.92 -10.89
C ILE A 567 4.40 11.66 -11.87
N SER A 568 4.47 10.55 -12.61
CA SER A 568 3.41 10.16 -13.54
C SER A 568 2.06 9.93 -12.84
N ARG A 569 2.06 9.41 -11.61
CA ARG A 569 0.85 9.28 -10.81
C ARG A 569 0.28 10.64 -10.40
N LEU A 570 1.13 11.60 -10.01
CA LEU A 570 0.70 12.96 -9.68
C LEU A 570 0.04 13.65 -10.90
N ALA A 571 0.55 13.44 -12.10
CA ALA A 571 -0.04 13.97 -13.33
C ALA A 571 -1.40 13.33 -13.68
N GLY A 572 -1.71 12.15 -13.16
CA GLY A 572 -3.00 11.49 -13.32
C GLY A 572 -4.09 11.95 -12.34
N LEU A 573 -3.77 12.80 -11.35
CA LEU A 573 -4.73 13.32 -10.38
C LEU A 573 -5.51 14.51 -10.99
N PRO A 574 -6.84 14.62 -10.70
CA PRO A 574 -7.61 15.80 -11.13
C PRO A 574 -7.15 17.05 -10.37
N THR A 575 -7.09 18.18 -11.05
CA THR A 575 -6.81 19.48 -10.44
C THR A 575 -7.96 19.90 -9.53
N GLY A 576 -7.71 19.96 -8.20
CA GLY A 576 -8.47 20.67 -7.16
C GLY A 576 -9.98 20.42 -7.01
N ASP A 577 -10.53 20.74 -5.84
CA ASP A 577 -11.94 20.72 -5.45
C ASP A 577 -12.86 21.49 -6.41
N GLN A 578 -13.17 20.89 -7.55
CA GLN A 578 -14.34 21.27 -8.33
C GLN A 578 -15.09 20.00 -8.73
N GLU A 579 -16.29 19.83 -8.20
CA GLU A 579 -17.41 19.20 -8.89
C GLU A 579 -17.64 19.94 -10.23
N VAL A 580 -16.71 19.76 -11.15
CA VAL A 580 -16.84 20.33 -12.47
C VAL A 580 -17.52 19.29 -13.33
N SER A 581 -18.74 19.60 -13.74
CA SER A 581 -19.47 18.86 -14.76
C SER A 581 -18.53 18.51 -15.93
N THR A 582 -18.66 17.31 -16.46
CA THR A 582 -17.88 16.73 -17.58
C THR A 582 -17.72 17.63 -18.82
N ALA A 583 -18.39 18.78 -18.88
CA ALA A 583 -18.31 19.77 -19.96
C ALA A 583 -17.19 20.82 -19.76
N SER A 584 -16.69 21.05 -18.54
CA SER A 584 -15.68 22.10 -18.28
C SER A 584 -14.24 21.58 -18.31
N LEU A 585 -14.00 20.29 -18.33
CA LEU A 585 -12.67 19.67 -18.53
C LEU A 585 -12.12 19.80 -19.95
N GLN A 586 -12.88 20.34 -20.90
CA GLN A 586 -12.48 20.50 -22.31
C GLN A 586 -12.16 21.94 -22.70
N MET A 587 -12.34 22.93 -21.82
CA MET A 587 -11.92 24.30 -22.08
C MET A 587 -10.49 24.54 -21.56
N LYS A 588 -9.56 24.92 -22.43
CA LYS A 588 -8.32 25.60 -22.03
C LYS A 588 -8.74 26.70 -21.07
N MET A 589 -8.21 26.70 -19.86
CA MET A 589 -8.51 27.75 -18.88
C MET A 589 -8.14 29.09 -19.49
N ASN A 590 -9.01 30.09 -19.41
CA ASN A 590 -8.69 31.43 -19.93
C ASN A 590 -7.45 31.96 -19.18
N ALA A 591 -6.49 32.52 -19.92
CA ALA A 591 -5.22 33.01 -19.38
C ALA A 591 -5.39 33.93 -18.15
N ASP A 592 -6.44 34.77 -18.13
CA ASP A 592 -6.74 35.62 -16.98
C ASP A 592 -7.15 34.84 -15.73
N LYS A 593 -7.95 33.78 -15.87
CA LYS A 593 -8.29 32.90 -14.74
C LYS A 593 -7.09 32.13 -14.25
N LEU A 594 -6.29 31.59 -15.17
CA LEU A 594 -5.07 30.86 -14.83
C LEU A 594 -4.10 31.75 -14.05
N ARG A 595 -3.90 33.00 -14.49
CA ARG A 595 -3.11 34.01 -13.78
C ARG A 595 -3.62 34.25 -12.36
N GLN A 596 -4.94 34.40 -12.18
CA GLN A 596 -5.54 34.58 -10.84
C GLN A 596 -5.28 33.40 -9.91
N PHE A 597 -5.39 32.16 -10.43
CA PHE A 597 -5.10 30.95 -9.64
C PHE A 597 -3.62 30.90 -9.25
N VAL A 598 -2.70 31.12 -10.21
CA VAL A 598 -1.25 31.13 -9.95
C VAL A 598 -0.91 32.16 -8.86
N PHE A 599 -1.40 33.38 -8.96
CA PHE A 599 -1.12 34.43 -7.97
C PHE A 599 -1.71 34.12 -6.59
N LYS A 600 -2.93 33.60 -6.54
CA LYS A 600 -3.58 33.19 -5.29
C LYS A 600 -2.80 32.10 -4.59
N ASP A 601 -2.37 31.07 -5.32
CA ASP A 601 -1.70 29.92 -4.73
C ASP A 601 -0.26 30.27 -4.33
N ILE A 602 0.46 31.11 -5.07
CA ILE A 602 1.75 31.66 -4.68
C ILE A 602 1.63 32.48 -3.39
N LEU A 603 0.64 33.38 -3.30
CA LEU A 603 0.43 34.19 -2.10
C LEU A 603 0.10 33.31 -0.89
N SER A 604 -0.72 32.30 -1.09
CA SER A 604 -1.05 31.31 -0.07
C SER A 604 0.19 30.53 0.37
N PHE A 605 1.00 30.07 -0.57
CA PHE A 605 2.27 29.39 -0.29
C PHE A 605 3.20 30.28 0.54
N ARG A 606 3.46 31.52 0.11
CA ARG A 606 4.31 32.48 0.83
C ARG A 606 3.84 32.68 2.28
N THR A 607 2.54 32.83 2.46
CA THR A 607 1.94 33.05 3.78
C THR A 607 2.21 31.86 4.70
N HIS A 608 1.96 30.65 4.22
CA HIS A 608 2.15 29.45 5.04
C HIS A 608 3.63 29.07 5.22
N TYR A 609 4.46 29.28 4.19
CA TYR A 609 5.91 29.07 4.28
C TYR A 609 6.55 29.97 5.34
N ILE A 610 6.23 31.28 5.32
CA ILE A 610 6.75 32.22 6.32
C ILE A 610 6.23 31.90 7.72
N ALA A 611 4.95 31.53 7.85
CA ALA A 611 4.39 31.11 9.13
C ALA A 611 5.10 29.86 9.69
N GLN A 612 5.38 28.89 8.85
CA GLN A 612 6.11 27.68 9.22
C GLN A 612 7.58 28.00 9.58
N ARG A 613 8.27 28.81 8.76
CA ARG A 613 9.66 29.20 9.01
C ARG A 613 9.83 30.02 10.30
N ILE A 614 8.86 30.85 10.63
CA ILE A 614 8.84 31.57 11.93
C ILE A 614 8.84 30.57 13.09
N ILE A 615 8.06 29.50 13.01
CA ILE A 615 8.02 28.45 14.05
C ILE A 615 9.36 27.73 14.15
N GLU A 616 9.97 27.40 13.02
CA GLU A 616 11.26 26.72 12.96
C GLU A 616 12.38 27.59 13.57
N VAL A 617 12.47 28.85 13.15
CA VAL A 617 13.46 29.80 13.68
C VAL A 617 13.25 30.03 15.18
N GLN A 618 11.98 30.08 15.66
CA GLN A 618 11.72 30.13 17.10
C GLN A 618 12.24 28.90 17.84
N GLN A 619 12.08 27.71 17.26
CA GLN A 619 12.60 26.48 17.86
C GLN A 619 14.13 26.41 17.82
N GLU A 620 14.75 26.88 16.73
CA GLU A 620 16.22 26.98 16.61
C GLU A 620 16.78 28.01 17.60
N PHE A 621 16.14 29.16 17.74
CA PHE A 621 16.51 30.21 18.71
C PHE A 621 16.38 29.73 20.16
N ALA A 622 15.36 28.93 20.47
CA ALA A 622 15.21 28.34 21.80
C ALA A 622 16.36 27.36 22.14
N ARG A 623 16.99 26.75 21.12
CA ARG A 623 18.15 25.87 21.28
C ARG A 623 19.48 26.65 21.35
N ASN A 624 19.56 27.81 20.71
CA ASN A 624 20.76 28.66 20.68
C ASN A 624 20.41 30.16 20.80
N PRO A 625 20.12 30.65 22.03
CA PRO A 625 19.60 32.00 22.26
C PRO A 625 20.60 33.15 21.95
N ILE A 626 21.86 32.84 21.68
CA ILE A 626 22.92 33.85 21.48
C ILE A 626 23.18 34.14 19.99
N ASN A 627 22.49 33.39 19.08
CA ASN A 627 22.69 33.54 17.65
C ASN A 627 21.97 34.80 17.11
N ARG A 628 22.77 35.84 16.77
CA ARG A 628 22.26 37.11 16.22
C ARG A 628 21.65 36.97 14.83
N GLU A 629 22.13 36.04 14.04
CA GLU A 629 21.62 35.81 12.68
C GLU A 629 20.18 35.27 12.72
N LEU A 630 19.89 34.30 13.61
CA LEU A 630 18.51 33.80 13.82
C LEU A 630 17.56 34.90 14.30
N LEU A 631 18.03 35.81 15.13
CA LEU A 631 17.22 36.94 15.58
C LEU A 631 16.90 37.91 14.43
N GLN A 632 17.88 38.19 13.55
CA GLN A 632 17.69 39.02 12.38
C GLN A 632 16.72 38.35 11.38
N GLU A 633 16.88 37.06 11.13
CA GLU A 633 15.97 36.27 10.29
C GLU A 633 14.54 36.30 10.85
N PHE A 634 14.37 36.07 12.14
CA PHE A 634 13.07 36.14 12.81
C PHE A 634 12.37 37.50 12.64
N MET A 635 13.11 38.58 12.83
CA MET A 635 12.56 39.96 12.67
C MET A 635 12.15 40.21 11.21
N LYS A 636 12.96 39.78 10.24
CA LYS A 636 12.67 39.88 8.81
C LYS A 636 11.42 39.10 8.44
N LEU A 637 11.32 37.86 8.87
CA LEU A 637 10.15 36.99 8.63
C LEU A 637 8.87 37.59 9.24
N LYS A 638 8.93 38.16 10.42
CA LYS A 638 7.78 38.86 11.05
C LYS A 638 7.33 40.08 10.26
N GLN A 639 8.25 40.89 9.73
CA GLN A 639 7.92 42.00 8.86
C GLN A 639 7.24 41.53 7.56
N MET A 640 7.79 40.52 6.92
CA MET A 640 7.23 39.90 5.71
C MET A 640 5.80 39.38 5.98
N ASN A 641 5.60 38.65 7.08
CA ASN A 641 4.28 38.15 7.47
C ASN A 641 3.23 39.23 7.64
N THR A 642 3.61 40.38 8.22
CA THR A 642 2.71 41.54 8.39
C THR A 642 2.34 42.17 7.04
N LEU A 643 3.31 42.25 6.12
CA LEU A 643 3.07 42.78 4.76
C LEU A 643 2.14 41.86 3.95
N LEU A 644 2.37 40.54 3.99
CA LEU A 644 1.50 39.58 3.32
C LEU A 644 0.07 39.58 3.85
N ALA A 645 -0.11 39.71 5.17
CA ALA A 645 -1.44 39.81 5.77
C ALA A 645 -2.20 41.06 5.29
N SER A 646 -1.50 42.16 5.02
CA SER A 646 -2.11 43.39 4.45
C SER A 646 -2.47 43.22 2.97
N GLN A 647 -1.66 42.51 2.19
CA GLN A 647 -1.92 42.22 0.78
C GLN A 647 -3.08 41.22 0.60
N ALA A 648 -3.17 40.20 1.43
CA ALA A 648 -4.25 39.22 1.41
C ALA A 648 -5.62 39.90 1.63
N ASN A 649 -5.71 40.84 2.57
CA ASN A 649 -6.94 41.61 2.80
C ASN A 649 -7.36 42.50 1.62
N ASN A 650 -6.45 42.94 0.77
CA ASN A 650 -6.74 43.74 -0.42
C ASN A 650 -7.16 42.92 -1.67
N ILE A 651 -6.85 41.66 -1.70
CA ILE A 651 -7.20 40.77 -2.83
C ILE A 651 -8.55 40.06 -2.60
N PHE A 652 -9.00 39.94 -1.32
CA PHE A 652 -10.26 39.29 -0.96
C PHE A 652 -11.42 40.26 -0.71
N ASN A 653 -11.23 41.58 -0.80
CA ASN A 653 -12.26 42.60 -0.88
C ASN A 653 -12.39 43.13 -2.33
#